data_ac1ab28cde9438ddcdf76763a5b7f7e3
#
_entry.id   ac1ab28cde9438ddcdf76763a5b7f7e3
#
_cell.length_a   1.000
_cell.length_b   1.000
_cell.length_c   1.000
_cell.angle_alpha   90.00
_cell.angle_beta   90.00
_cell.angle_gamma   90.00
#
_symmetry.space_group_name_H-M   'P 1'
#
loop_
_entity.id
_entity.type
_entity.pdbx_description
1 polymer ?
#
loop_
_entity_poly.entity_id
_entity_poly.type
_entity_poly.pdbx_seq_one_letter_code
_entity_poly.pdbx_strand_id
1 'polypeptide(L)'
;MGGYEKPAFPRIFCVFFPPLAVSLPPSKAMSEKRKPYPFDQFESKWQSHWSENKTYGTPSPGEEGFDASKPKYYILDMFPYPSGAGLHVGHPEGYTATDIVGRYKRMNGYNVLHPMGWDAFGLPAEQYAIKTGQHPSVTTEANINNFRRQLQELGFAYDWDREVNTTDPKYVRWTQWIFLQLYNAYFCDEDQKAKPVCELEEKGWTQEQIDEVRLAFIHEAPVNWSPSMGTVLANEEVQEWKDKGETVERRPLRQWMLRITKYAQRLIDELEPLEWPESIKALQRNWIGRSEGAEVTFDVEGDEITVFTTRPDTLFGATYMVLAPEHPLVSTVTSAPQKEAVEAYVSACASKSDMERGLDKEKTGVDTGAFAINPVNGEKIPVWIADYVMMGYGSGAIMAVPAHDTRDFEFAQKFGLPILQVVQPPGDQDWQGCTDPGTAINSGFLNGLKTKDAKKKIIHWLVENGQGEKKIQFKLRDWLFSRQRYWGEPFPLLWDKETGQHSGLSESELPLLQPEMEDFKPTGDPRGPLINCTDWINYSDKLQRETNTMPQWAGSCWYYLRYCDPDNTDHFISPENEDYWGNEDGFVDFYVGGKEHAVLHLLYSRFWHKVLNDLGHLKSKEPFKKYFAPGLIMGEDGQKMSKSLGNVVNPDDVVENYGADSLRLYEMFMGPLDQDKPWAMKGVEGVHRFLAKVWRVACSEDSEGKWELSGKIVEGQDDDLAKVTHQTIKRVEEAINSLRFNTAISAMMECANAYTAAKEVPKDLFLTFLKLLSPFAPHLAEEINSILKEGELLSEQRWPELDESLLVESEIQLIVQVNGKLRARIQVPADVSKEDAEKAALADENVTAHTNGKTVRKVIVVPGKLVNIVANYVKSTICVLYHALG
;
A
#
# COMPACT_ATOMS: atom_id res chain seq x y z
N MET A 1 61.84 20.50 36.65
CA MET A 1 62.70 20.94 35.52
C MET A 1 62.05 20.49 34.24
N GLY A 2 61.79 21.41 33.28
CA GLY A 2 61.35 21.13 31.94
C GLY A 2 59.86 21.43 31.69
N GLY A 3 59.49 22.71 31.65
CA GLY A 3 58.20 23.17 31.14
C GLY A 3 58.23 23.16 29.61
N TYR A 4 57.09 22.82 29.01
CA TYR A 4 56.80 23.15 27.63
C TYR A 4 55.61 24.08 27.59
N GLU A 5 55.90 25.34 27.17
CA GLU A 5 54.94 26.38 26.86
C GLU A 5 54.14 26.02 25.56
N LYS A 6 52.83 26.22 25.57
CA LYS A 6 52.00 26.23 24.38
C LYS A 6 52.04 27.63 23.75
N PRO A 7 52.14 27.74 22.40
CA PRO A 7 52.07 29.03 21.72
C PRO A 7 50.67 29.58 21.70
N ALA A 8 50.55 30.87 21.99
CA ALA A 8 49.31 31.65 21.94
C ALA A 8 48.90 31.94 20.49
N PHE A 9 47.61 31.67 20.16
CA PHE A 9 46.97 32.11 18.91
C PHE A 9 46.55 33.59 19.05
N PRO A 10 46.73 34.42 18.01
CA PRO A 10 46.34 35.83 18.05
C PRO A 10 44.83 35.99 17.95
N ARG A 11 44.25 36.82 18.80
CA ARG A 11 42.86 37.29 18.75
C ARG A 11 42.64 38.11 17.50
N ILE A 12 41.78 37.62 16.59
CA ILE A 12 41.25 38.40 15.47
C ILE A 12 40.09 39.25 16.00
N PHE A 13 40.26 40.57 15.95
CA PHE A 13 39.19 41.54 16.17
C PHE A 13 38.24 41.50 14.98
N CYS A 14 37.03 40.99 15.16
CA CYS A 14 35.94 41.20 14.22
C CYS A 14 35.40 42.63 14.37
N VAL A 15 35.72 43.49 13.40
CA VAL A 15 35.09 44.78 13.23
C VAL A 15 33.73 44.57 12.58
N PHE A 16 32.67 44.83 13.33
CA PHE A 16 31.30 44.87 12.79
C PHE A 16 31.16 46.08 11.89
N PHE A 17 31.06 45.89 10.59
CA PHE A 17 30.50 46.85 9.65
C PHE A 17 28.97 46.61 9.56
N PRO A 18 28.14 47.69 9.64
CA PRO A 18 26.74 47.56 9.37
C PRO A 18 26.52 47.20 7.90
N PRO A 19 25.50 46.39 7.57
CA PRO A 19 25.23 46.03 6.18
C PRO A 19 24.85 47.26 5.38
N LEU A 20 25.66 47.60 4.37
CA LEU A 20 25.28 48.51 3.32
C LEU A 20 24.06 47.93 2.60
N ALA A 21 22.92 48.60 2.73
CA ALA A 21 21.74 48.35 1.92
C ALA A 21 22.11 48.67 0.46
N VAL A 22 22.54 47.67 -0.28
CA VAL A 22 22.59 47.72 -1.73
C VAL A 22 21.13 47.64 -2.19
N SER A 23 20.57 48.79 -2.55
CA SER A 23 19.30 48.81 -3.30
C SER A 23 19.57 48.19 -4.66
N LEU A 24 19.17 46.91 -4.79
CA LEU A 24 19.01 46.29 -6.10
C LEU A 24 18.01 47.13 -6.90
N PRO A 25 18.30 47.44 -8.18
CA PRO A 25 17.31 48.10 -9.01
C PRO A 25 16.05 47.23 -9.04
N PRO A 26 14.83 47.80 -9.13
CA PRO A 26 13.62 47.04 -9.22
C PRO A 26 13.79 46.04 -10.39
N SER A 27 13.64 44.77 -10.10
CA SER A 27 13.60 43.73 -11.10
C SER A 27 12.62 44.24 -12.17
N LYS A 28 13.07 44.28 -13.43
CA LYS A 28 12.16 44.49 -14.55
C LYS A 28 11.03 43.52 -14.32
N ALA A 29 9.82 44.04 -14.13
CA ALA A 29 8.62 43.24 -14.14
C ALA A 29 8.74 42.30 -15.36
N MET A 30 8.89 41.01 -15.12
CA MET A 30 8.75 40.04 -16.19
C MET A 30 7.38 40.31 -16.76
N SER A 31 7.28 40.69 -18.02
CA SER A 31 6.01 40.79 -18.71
C SER A 31 5.30 39.47 -18.44
N GLU A 32 4.15 39.52 -17.74
CA GLU A 32 3.31 38.33 -17.52
C GLU A 32 3.14 37.68 -18.88
N LYS A 33 3.72 36.50 -19.06
CA LYS A 33 3.55 35.74 -20.29
C LYS A 33 2.08 35.43 -20.41
N ARG A 34 1.45 36.00 -21.43
CA ARG A 34 0.03 35.80 -21.70
C ARG A 34 -0.29 34.31 -21.67
N LYS A 35 -1.25 33.93 -20.83
CA LYS A 35 -1.69 32.54 -20.69
C LYS A 35 -2.38 32.10 -21.98
N PRO A 36 -2.20 30.85 -22.45
CA PRO A 36 -2.77 30.37 -23.72
C PRO A 36 -4.29 30.17 -23.68
N TYR A 37 -4.89 30.13 -22.47
CA TYR A 37 -6.31 30.16 -22.17
C TYR A 37 -6.48 30.63 -20.70
N PRO A 38 -7.65 31.17 -20.29
CA PRO A 38 -7.81 31.91 -19.04
C PRO A 38 -8.16 30.98 -17.84
N PHE A 39 -7.39 29.92 -17.57
CA PHE A 39 -7.69 28.98 -16.49
C PHE A 39 -7.79 29.65 -15.13
N ASP A 40 -6.96 30.62 -14.85
CA ASP A 40 -6.94 31.43 -13.63
C ASP A 40 -8.19 32.26 -13.38
N GLN A 41 -9.03 32.47 -14.41
CA GLN A 41 -10.28 33.20 -14.28
C GLN A 41 -11.45 32.29 -13.93
N PHE A 42 -11.42 31.03 -14.30
CA PHE A 42 -12.56 30.14 -14.14
C PHE A 42 -12.36 28.99 -13.13
N GLU A 43 -11.11 28.57 -12.84
CA GLU A 43 -10.89 27.46 -11.90
C GLU A 43 -11.45 27.81 -10.52
N SER A 44 -11.10 28.98 -9.95
CA SER A 44 -11.63 29.41 -8.65
C SER A 44 -13.15 29.63 -8.65
N LYS A 45 -13.72 30.06 -9.77
CA LYS A 45 -15.19 30.20 -9.95
C LYS A 45 -15.87 28.85 -9.74
N TRP A 46 -15.37 27.78 -10.38
CA TRP A 46 -15.97 26.47 -10.30
C TRP A 46 -15.75 25.80 -8.96
N GLN A 47 -14.57 25.97 -8.35
CA GLN A 47 -14.28 25.49 -7.00
C GLN A 47 -15.25 26.09 -5.97
N SER A 48 -15.49 27.41 -6.03
CA SER A 48 -16.48 28.10 -5.19
C SER A 48 -17.89 27.57 -5.46
N HIS A 49 -18.27 27.44 -6.74
CA HIS A 49 -19.59 26.92 -7.11
C HIS A 49 -19.87 25.52 -6.54
N TRP A 50 -18.92 24.59 -6.67
CA TRP A 50 -19.07 23.21 -6.15
C TRP A 50 -19.13 23.18 -4.64
N SER A 51 -18.35 24.00 -3.96
CA SER A 51 -18.33 24.09 -2.50
C SER A 51 -19.64 24.69 -1.95
N GLU A 52 -20.09 25.83 -2.50
CA GLU A 52 -21.28 26.54 -2.06
C GLU A 52 -22.57 25.75 -2.29
N ASN A 53 -22.64 25.01 -3.39
CA ASN A 53 -23.80 24.18 -3.74
C ASN A 53 -23.71 22.74 -3.24
N LYS A 54 -22.61 22.37 -2.57
CA LYS A 54 -22.37 20.99 -2.12
C LYS A 54 -22.59 19.96 -3.24
N THR A 55 -22.12 20.28 -4.46
CA THR A 55 -22.41 19.53 -5.69
C THR A 55 -22.11 18.04 -5.56
N TYR A 56 -21.11 17.69 -4.75
CA TYR A 56 -20.67 16.30 -4.56
C TYR A 56 -21.15 15.68 -3.24
N GLY A 57 -22.05 16.34 -2.53
CA GLY A 57 -22.71 15.80 -1.34
C GLY A 57 -23.40 14.46 -1.65
N THR A 58 -23.26 13.50 -0.74
CA THR A 58 -23.74 12.13 -0.95
C THR A 58 -24.73 11.75 0.14
N PRO A 59 -26.04 11.77 -0.14
CA PRO A 59 -27.03 11.46 0.87
C PRO A 59 -27.00 9.98 1.26
N SER A 60 -27.09 9.71 2.57
CA SER A 60 -27.25 8.40 3.18
C SER A 60 -28.69 8.11 3.53
N PRO A 61 -29.03 6.85 3.90
CA PRO A 61 -30.37 6.50 4.39
C PRO A 61 -30.86 7.46 5.47
N GLY A 62 -32.07 7.99 5.30
CA GLY A 62 -32.68 8.96 6.23
C GLY A 62 -32.33 10.44 5.98
N GLU A 63 -31.39 10.75 5.11
CA GLU A 63 -31.02 12.12 4.73
C GLU A 63 -31.88 12.62 3.55
N GLU A 64 -32.04 13.94 3.46
CA GLU A 64 -32.77 14.59 2.36
C GLU A 64 -32.06 14.31 1.02
N GLY A 65 -32.84 13.95 0.00
CA GLY A 65 -32.30 13.62 -1.33
C GLY A 65 -31.81 12.18 -1.48
N PHE A 66 -31.90 11.33 -0.46
CA PHE A 66 -31.54 9.92 -0.58
C PHE A 66 -32.51 9.17 -1.52
N ASP A 67 -31.94 8.44 -2.47
CA ASP A 67 -32.66 7.61 -3.43
C ASP A 67 -32.14 6.16 -3.37
N ALA A 68 -32.91 5.29 -2.72
CA ALA A 68 -32.59 3.87 -2.57
C ALA A 68 -32.59 3.06 -3.90
N SER A 69 -33.10 3.65 -5.01
CA SER A 69 -33.07 3.00 -6.33
C SER A 69 -31.71 3.12 -7.02
N LYS A 70 -30.88 4.08 -6.61
CA LYS A 70 -29.53 4.25 -7.14
C LYS A 70 -28.59 3.18 -6.57
N PRO A 71 -27.80 2.51 -7.40
CA PRO A 71 -26.74 1.64 -6.89
C PRO A 71 -25.70 2.50 -6.15
N LYS A 72 -25.20 1.99 -5.03
CA LYS A 72 -24.17 2.67 -4.27
C LYS A 72 -22.78 2.36 -4.83
N TYR A 73 -21.84 3.28 -4.63
CA TYR A 73 -20.43 3.05 -4.88
C TYR A 73 -19.57 3.82 -3.86
N TYR A 74 -18.89 3.11 -2.98
CA TYR A 74 -18.00 3.69 -2.00
C TYR A 74 -16.55 3.61 -2.51
N ILE A 75 -16.00 4.75 -2.89
CA ILE A 75 -14.61 4.90 -3.31
C ILE A 75 -13.85 5.69 -2.27
N LEU A 76 -12.64 5.25 -1.95
CA LEU A 76 -11.87 5.81 -0.84
C LEU A 76 -10.39 5.89 -1.16
N ASP A 77 -9.79 7.02 -0.81
CA ASP A 77 -8.36 7.24 -0.76
C ASP A 77 -7.84 7.02 0.66
N MET A 78 -6.58 6.58 0.79
CA MET A 78 -5.91 6.71 2.08
C MET A 78 -5.77 8.19 2.41
N PHE A 79 -6.38 8.59 3.52
CA PHE A 79 -6.33 9.99 3.96
C PHE A 79 -4.90 10.41 4.33
N PRO A 80 -4.52 11.66 4.02
CA PRO A 80 -3.15 12.10 4.19
C PRO A 80 -2.82 12.36 5.66
N TYR A 81 -1.53 12.25 5.94
CA TYR A 81 -0.93 12.65 7.19
C TYR A 81 -0.54 14.14 7.12
N PRO A 82 -1.21 15.07 7.83
CA PRO A 82 -0.99 16.50 7.68
C PRO A 82 0.31 16.96 8.40
N SER A 83 1.46 16.40 7.96
CA SER A 83 2.77 16.73 8.51
C SER A 83 3.54 17.67 7.60
N GLY A 84 3.81 18.88 8.07
CA GLY A 84 4.65 19.85 7.37
C GLY A 84 3.92 20.76 6.39
N ALA A 85 4.63 21.32 5.38
CA ALA A 85 4.21 22.51 4.64
C ALA A 85 3.15 22.26 3.52
N GLY A 86 2.52 21.11 3.42
CA GLY A 86 1.55 20.81 2.38
C GLY A 86 1.85 19.53 1.60
N LEU A 87 1.03 19.27 0.58
CA LEU A 87 1.16 18.16 -0.35
C LEU A 87 2.41 18.31 -1.24
N HIS A 88 2.91 17.20 -1.77
CA HIS A 88 3.79 17.18 -2.93
C HIS A 88 3.07 16.46 -4.09
N VAL A 89 3.54 16.64 -5.33
CA VAL A 89 2.89 16.09 -6.52
C VAL A 89 2.70 14.56 -6.52
N GLY A 90 3.31 13.83 -5.63
CA GLY A 90 3.03 12.38 -5.48
C GLY A 90 1.74 12.04 -4.74
N HIS A 91 1.13 12.99 -3.99
CA HIS A 91 -0.15 12.74 -3.31
C HIS A 91 -1.35 12.78 -4.28
N PRO A 92 -1.48 13.79 -5.18
CA PRO A 92 -2.63 13.90 -6.06
C PRO A 92 -2.78 12.77 -7.07
N GLU A 93 -1.79 11.93 -7.30
CA GLU A 93 -1.87 10.84 -8.27
C GLU A 93 -3.01 9.87 -7.95
N GLY A 94 -3.03 9.31 -6.74
CA GLY A 94 -4.11 8.44 -6.28
C GLY A 94 -5.45 9.15 -6.25
N TYR A 95 -5.46 10.37 -5.71
CA TYR A 95 -6.66 11.20 -5.55
C TYR A 95 -7.29 11.59 -6.90
N THR A 96 -6.48 11.87 -7.91
CA THR A 96 -6.98 12.14 -9.26
C THR A 96 -7.58 10.89 -9.90
N ALA A 97 -6.95 9.74 -9.69
CA ALA A 97 -7.45 8.48 -10.22
C ALA A 97 -8.81 8.10 -9.64
N THR A 98 -8.97 8.22 -8.31
CA THR A 98 -10.25 7.96 -7.62
C THR A 98 -11.32 8.98 -8.00
N ASP A 99 -10.96 10.26 -8.11
CA ASP A 99 -11.87 11.32 -8.53
C ASP A 99 -12.44 11.08 -9.94
N ILE A 100 -11.60 10.65 -10.88
CA ILE A 100 -12.04 10.28 -12.24
C ILE A 100 -13.04 9.13 -12.19
N VAL A 101 -12.74 8.08 -11.44
CA VAL A 101 -13.66 6.92 -11.27
C VAL A 101 -14.94 7.35 -10.58
N GLY A 102 -14.85 8.15 -9.53
CA GLY A 102 -16.01 8.66 -8.79
C GLY A 102 -16.96 9.47 -9.69
N ARG A 103 -16.42 10.43 -10.47
CA ARG A 103 -17.20 11.22 -11.45
C ARG A 103 -17.83 10.33 -12.52
N TYR A 104 -17.07 9.40 -13.08
CA TYR A 104 -17.57 8.41 -14.06
C TYR A 104 -18.74 7.59 -13.48
N LYS A 105 -18.62 7.13 -12.23
CA LYS A 105 -19.71 6.38 -11.56
C LYS A 105 -20.95 7.25 -11.33
N ARG A 106 -20.78 8.51 -10.88
CA ARG A 106 -21.92 9.46 -10.75
C ARG A 106 -22.65 9.66 -12.07
N MET A 107 -21.91 9.90 -13.16
CA MET A 107 -22.49 10.05 -14.50
C MET A 107 -23.19 8.76 -14.99
N ASN A 108 -22.81 7.61 -14.45
CA ASN A 108 -23.51 6.33 -14.68
C ASN A 108 -24.66 6.07 -13.69
N GLY A 109 -25.02 7.06 -12.86
CA GLY A 109 -26.21 7.03 -12.00
C GLY A 109 -26.04 6.36 -10.64
N TYR A 110 -24.79 6.14 -10.21
CA TYR A 110 -24.50 5.65 -8.86
C TYR A 110 -24.66 6.77 -7.83
N ASN A 111 -25.05 6.38 -6.60
CA ASN A 111 -24.83 7.19 -5.41
C ASN A 111 -23.38 6.93 -4.95
N VAL A 112 -22.51 7.94 -5.08
CA VAL A 112 -21.06 7.78 -4.90
C VAL A 112 -20.60 8.45 -3.62
N LEU A 113 -20.13 7.68 -2.64
CA LEU A 113 -19.45 8.19 -1.46
C LEU A 113 -17.95 8.31 -1.73
N HIS A 114 -17.44 9.55 -1.74
CA HIS A 114 -16.02 9.86 -1.91
C HIS A 114 -15.61 10.93 -0.89
N PRO A 115 -15.27 10.53 0.35
CA PRO A 115 -14.93 11.43 1.43
C PRO A 115 -13.43 11.71 1.51
N MET A 116 -13.06 12.72 2.32
CA MET A 116 -11.68 13.04 2.66
C MET A 116 -11.57 13.40 4.14
N GLY A 117 -10.38 13.24 4.73
CA GLY A 117 -10.11 13.56 6.13
C GLY A 117 -8.62 13.53 6.47
N TRP A 118 -8.29 13.45 7.77
CA TRP A 118 -6.94 13.70 8.26
C TRP A 118 -6.53 12.66 9.31
N ASP A 119 -5.43 11.94 9.04
CA ASP A 119 -4.73 11.15 10.05
C ASP A 119 -3.78 12.07 10.83
N ALA A 120 -4.28 12.65 11.91
CA ALA A 120 -3.68 13.85 12.50
C ALA A 120 -2.90 13.62 13.80
N PHE A 121 -2.96 12.41 14.38
CA PHE A 121 -2.09 12.01 15.49
C PHE A 121 -0.73 11.49 15.01
N GLY A 122 0.23 11.38 15.93
CA GLY A 122 1.46 10.62 15.74
C GLY A 122 2.75 11.44 15.78
N LEU A 123 3.87 10.72 15.64
CA LEU A 123 5.21 11.22 15.85
C LEU A 123 5.62 12.39 14.95
N PRO A 124 5.34 12.40 13.64
CA PRO A 124 5.81 13.51 12.81
C PRO A 124 5.18 14.87 13.19
N ALA A 125 3.90 14.89 13.59
CA ALA A 125 3.24 16.11 14.05
C ALA A 125 3.84 16.58 15.39
N GLU A 126 4.07 15.64 16.32
CA GLU A 126 4.69 15.94 17.62
C GLU A 126 6.14 16.47 17.46
N GLN A 127 6.95 15.84 16.62
CA GLN A 127 8.32 16.30 16.33
C GLN A 127 8.35 17.69 15.67
N TYR A 128 7.42 17.94 14.77
CA TYR A 128 7.30 19.27 14.16
C TYR A 128 6.92 20.33 15.21
N ALA A 129 6.01 20.01 16.09
CA ALA A 129 5.60 20.85 17.21
C ALA A 129 6.78 21.13 18.17
N ILE A 130 7.55 20.10 18.56
CA ILE A 130 8.75 20.24 19.39
C ILE A 130 9.77 21.16 18.72
N LYS A 131 10.00 20.98 17.41
CA LYS A 131 10.96 21.77 16.63
C LYS A 131 10.54 23.24 16.50
N THR A 132 9.26 23.52 16.36
CA THR A 132 8.72 24.87 16.19
C THR A 132 8.42 25.56 17.52
N GLY A 133 8.39 24.83 18.62
CA GLY A 133 8.00 25.34 19.94
C GLY A 133 6.50 25.69 20.06
N GLN A 134 5.67 25.09 19.20
CA GLN A 134 4.22 25.29 19.20
C GLN A 134 3.53 24.01 19.68
N HIS A 135 2.31 24.14 20.22
CA HIS A 135 1.54 22.95 20.62
C HIS A 135 1.12 22.14 19.38
N PRO A 136 1.13 20.76 19.44
CA PRO A 136 0.82 19.93 18.29
C PRO A 136 -0.55 20.22 17.66
N SER A 137 -1.58 20.54 18.45
CA SER A 137 -2.91 20.89 17.93
C SER A 137 -2.88 22.07 16.99
N VAL A 138 -2.13 23.14 17.33
CA VAL A 138 -2.04 24.37 16.53
C VAL A 138 -1.35 24.10 15.20
N THR A 139 -0.23 23.36 15.21
CA THR A 139 0.50 23.05 13.99
C THR A 139 -0.27 22.08 13.11
N THR A 140 -0.96 21.11 13.70
CA THR A 140 -1.79 20.14 12.98
C THR A 140 -2.97 20.81 12.29
N GLU A 141 -3.70 21.71 13.00
CA GLU A 141 -4.83 22.46 12.42
C GLU A 141 -4.38 23.34 11.25
N ALA A 142 -3.26 24.05 11.40
CA ALA A 142 -2.71 24.88 10.32
C ALA A 142 -2.33 24.03 9.09
N ASN A 143 -1.76 22.85 9.30
CA ASN A 143 -1.44 21.93 8.22
C ASN A 143 -2.69 21.35 7.54
N ILE A 144 -3.70 20.94 8.32
CA ILE A 144 -5.01 20.49 7.80
C ILE A 144 -5.62 21.55 6.89
N ASN A 145 -5.65 22.80 7.35
CA ASN A 145 -6.21 23.90 6.57
C ASN A 145 -5.48 24.09 5.24
N ASN A 146 -4.15 23.96 5.23
CA ASN A 146 -3.36 24.04 3.99
C ASN A 146 -3.62 22.86 3.05
N PHE A 147 -3.65 21.64 3.58
CA PHE A 147 -3.95 20.43 2.78
C PHE A 147 -5.36 20.51 2.19
N ARG A 148 -6.35 20.92 2.99
CA ARG A 148 -7.74 21.12 2.52
C ARG A 148 -7.81 22.12 1.38
N ARG A 149 -7.15 23.27 1.51
CA ARG A 149 -7.05 24.28 0.45
C ARG A 149 -6.48 23.68 -0.83
N GLN A 150 -5.35 22.98 -0.76
CA GLN A 150 -4.70 22.38 -1.91
C GLN A 150 -5.58 21.33 -2.61
N LEU A 151 -6.28 20.49 -1.84
CA LEU A 151 -7.21 19.49 -2.41
C LEU A 151 -8.45 20.16 -3.05
N GLN A 152 -8.97 21.23 -2.45
CA GLN A 152 -10.09 22.01 -3.01
C GLN A 152 -9.67 22.73 -4.29
N GLU A 153 -8.47 23.30 -4.36
CA GLU A 153 -7.93 23.93 -5.56
C GLU A 153 -7.74 22.96 -6.73
N LEU A 154 -7.47 21.68 -6.45
CA LEU A 154 -7.42 20.62 -7.46
C LEU A 154 -8.81 20.20 -7.96
N GLY A 155 -9.88 20.72 -7.37
CA GLY A 155 -11.26 20.49 -7.82
C GLY A 155 -11.74 19.05 -7.66
N PHE A 156 -11.26 18.32 -6.65
CA PHE A 156 -11.73 16.96 -6.36
C PHE A 156 -13.19 16.94 -5.92
N ALA A 157 -13.92 15.94 -6.37
CA ALA A 157 -15.35 15.73 -6.07
C ALA A 157 -15.56 15.03 -4.71
N TYR A 158 -14.86 15.53 -3.69
CA TYR A 158 -15.03 15.03 -2.32
C TYR A 158 -16.29 15.55 -1.67
N ASP A 159 -16.94 14.69 -0.87
CA ASP A 159 -18.00 15.08 0.04
C ASP A 159 -17.40 15.66 1.33
N TRP A 160 -17.20 16.98 1.36
CA TRP A 160 -16.58 17.69 2.48
C TRP A 160 -17.46 17.75 3.74
N ASP A 161 -18.77 17.50 3.64
CA ASP A 161 -19.64 17.39 4.82
C ASP A 161 -19.34 16.11 5.63
N ARG A 162 -18.59 15.17 5.04
CA ARG A 162 -18.17 13.91 5.68
C ARG A 162 -16.69 13.91 6.09
N GLU A 163 -16.09 15.09 6.16
CA GLU A 163 -14.71 15.24 6.62
C GLU A 163 -14.53 14.71 8.04
N VAL A 164 -13.50 13.89 8.27
CA VAL A 164 -13.12 13.41 9.61
C VAL A 164 -11.68 13.80 9.94
N ASN A 165 -11.44 14.01 11.24
CA ASN A 165 -10.12 14.27 11.79
C ASN A 165 -9.91 13.36 12.99
N THR A 166 -8.86 12.54 12.97
CA THR A 166 -8.59 11.58 14.05
C THR A 166 -8.34 12.23 15.41
N THR A 167 -8.01 13.54 15.44
CA THR A 167 -7.83 14.30 16.69
C THR A 167 -9.11 14.96 17.21
N ASP A 168 -10.22 14.91 16.46
CA ASP A 168 -11.50 15.44 16.90
C ASP A 168 -12.01 14.62 18.11
N PRO A 169 -12.43 15.26 19.22
CA PRO A 169 -13.03 14.57 20.37
C PRO A 169 -14.17 13.61 20.01
N LYS A 170 -15.00 13.97 19.01
CA LYS A 170 -16.06 13.09 18.51
C LYS A 170 -15.52 11.80 17.88
N TYR A 171 -14.35 11.90 17.24
CA TYR A 171 -13.67 10.75 16.62
C TYR A 171 -12.94 9.91 17.68
N VAL A 172 -12.17 10.56 18.56
CA VAL A 172 -11.43 9.92 19.67
C VAL A 172 -12.34 9.06 20.54
N ARG A 173 -13.57 9.55 20.84
CA ARG A 173 -14.59 8.77 21.58
C ARG A 173 -14.78 7.38 20.99
N TRP A 174 -14.91 7.29 19.69
CA TRP A 174 -15.21 6.02 19.02
C TRP A 174 -13.97 5.14 18.82
N THR A 175 -12.80 5.71 18.61
CA THR A 175 -11.54 4.95 18.65
C THR A 175 -11.38 4.28 20.01
N GLN A 176 -11.61 5.02 21.09
CA GLN A 176 -11.54 4.51 22.45
C GLN A 176 -12.62 3.46 22.75
N TRP A 177 -13.83 3.68 22.24
CA TRP A 177 -14.91 2.70 22.37
C TRP A 177 -14.56 1.38 21.66
N ILE A 178 -14.04 1.44 20.43
CA ILE A 178 -13.61 0.23 19.69
C ILE A 178 -12.46 -0.46 20.44
N PHE A 179 -11.51 0.29 20.99
CA PHE A 179 -10.47 -0.31 21.83
C PHE A 179 -11.07 -1.03 23.04
N LEU A 180 -12.07 -0.47 23.71
CA LEU A 180 -12.76 -1.13 24.81
C LEU A 180 -13.48 -2.42 24.39
N GLN A 181 -14.00 -2.49 23.14
CA GLN A 181 -14.54 -3.76 22.62
C GLN A 181 -13.44 -4.84 22.51
N LEU A 182 -12.25 -4.48 22.02
CA LEU A 182 -11.11 -5.40 21.97
C LEU A 182 -10.64 -5.78 23.39
N TYR A 183 -10.58 -4.81 24.30
CA TYR A 183 -10.20 -5.02 25.68
C TYR A 183 -11.17 -5.95 26.44
N ASN A 184 -12.46 -5.84 26.18
CA ASN A 184 -13.51 -6.67 26.76
C ASN A 184 -13.81 -7.94 25.97
N ALA A 185 -12.88 -8.37 25.07
CA ALA A 185 -13.03 -9.57 24.27
C ALA A 185 -11.87 -10.54 24.45
N TYR A 186 -12.14 -11.82 24.21
CA TYR A 186 -11.16 -12.90 24.10
C TYR A 186 -11.39 -13.67 22.79
N PHE A 187 -10.38 -14.37 22.30
CA PHE A 187 -10.53 -15.24 21.13
C PHE A 187 -10.89 -16.66 21.56
N CYS A 188 -12.05 -17.16 21.11
CA CYS A 188 -12.48 -18.52 21.36
C CYS A 188 -11.88 -19.44 20.29
N ASP A 189 -10.95 -20.32 20.69
CA ASP A 189 -10.29 -21.25 19.78
C ASP A 189 -11.25 -22.31 19.19
N GLU A 190 -12.34 -22.65 19.88
CA GLU A 190 -13.35 -23.60 19.40
C GLU A 190 -14.19 -23.00 18.24
N ASP A 191 -14.63 -21.75 18.41
CA ASP A 191 -15.48 -21.05 17.42
C ASP A 191 -14.68 -20.22 16.42
N GLN A 192 -13.35 -20.10 16.61
CA GLN A 192 -12.45 -19.32 15.77
C GLN A 192 -12.87 -17.86 15.62
N LYS A 193 -13.36 -17.23 16.69
CA LYS A 193 -13.84 -15.84 16.71
C LYS A 193 -13.70 -15.19 18.08
N ALA A 194 -13.73 -13.85 18.09
CA ALA A 194 -13.83 -13.10 19.35
C ALA A 194 -15.17 -13.30 20.03
N LYS A 195 -15.14 -13.29 21.36
CA LYS A 195 -16.31 -13.30 22.25
C LYS A 195 -16.11 -12.35 23.42
N PRO A 196 -17.20 -11.83 24.02
CA PRO A 196 -17.11 -10.99 25.20
C PRO A 196 -16.52 -11.73 26.41
N VAL A 197 -15.64 -11.07 27.17
CA VAL A 197 -15.03 -11.65 28.39
C VAL A 197 -16.07 -11.96 29.48
N CYS A 198 -17.21 -11.29 29.50
CA CYS A 198 -18.30 -11.60 30.47
C CYS A 198 -18.76 -13.06 30.38
N GLU A 199 -18.63 -13.74 29.26
CA GLU A 199 -18.91 -15.18 29.15
C GLU A 199 -17.94 -16.02 30.01
N LEU A 200 -16.71 -15.56 30.24
CA LEU A 200 -15.72 -16.20 31.09
C LEU A 200 -15.99 -15.90 32.58
N GLU A 201 -16.41 -14.65 32.87
CA GLU A 201 -16.82 -14.23 34.20
C GLU A 201 -18.01 -15.07 34.70
N GLU A 202 -19.01 -15.29 33.84
CA GLU A 202 -20.15 -16.17 34.12
C GLU A 202 -19.74 -17.63 34.38
N LYS A 203 -18.63 -18.07 33.77
CA LYS A 203 -18.02 -19.41 34.02
C LYS A 203 -17.15 -19.45 35.29
N GLY A 204 -17.02 -18.32 36.00
CA GLY A 204 -16.26 -18.21 37.26
C GLY A 204 -14.75 -18.05 37.07
N TRP A 205 -14.27 -17.59 35.94
CA TRP A 205 -12.86 -17.27 35.75
C TRP A 205 -12.43 -16.09 36.60
N THR A 206 -11.20 -16.14 37.10
CA THR A 206 -10.61 -14.99 37.81
C THR A 206 -10.13 -13.93 36.84
N GLN A 207 -9.93 -12.70 37.32
CA GLN A 207 -9.40 -11.62 36.50
C GLN A 207 -8.05 -11.96 35.89
N GLU A 208 -7.15 -12.61 36.62
CA GLU A 208 -5.85 -13.04 36.11
C GLU A 208 -5.99 -14.04 34.95
N GLN A 209 -6.91 -15.01 35.06
CA GLN A 209 -7.17 -15.98 34.00
C GLN A 209 -7.77 -15.30 32.76
N ILE A 210 -8.63 -14.31 32.97
CA ILE A 210 -9.21 -13.53 31.87
C ILE A 210 -8.11 -12.69 31.16
N ASP A 211 -7.22 -12.07 31.92
CA ASP A 211 -6.13 -11.24 31.38
C ASP A 211 -5.13 -12.07 30.54
N GLU A 212 -4.96 -13.36 30.84
CA GLU A 212 -4.16 -14.29 30.05
C GLU A 212 -4.74 -14.53 28.64
N VAL A 213 -6.04 -14.38 28.44
CA VAL A 213 -6.72 -14.68 27.16
C VAL A 213 -7.31 -13.47 26.43
N ARG A 214 -7.40 -12.31 27.08
CA ARG A 214 -7.89 -11.06 26.48
C ARG A 214 -7.22 -10.74 25.16
N LEU A 215 -7.94 -10.15 24.22
CA LEU A 215 -7.35 -9.66 22.97
C LEU A 215 -6.40 -8.48 23.21
N ALA A 216 -6.71 -7.57 24.14
CA ALA A 216 -5.78 -6.52 24.58
C ALA A 216 -5.17 -6.91 25.93
N PHE A 217 -3.87 -7.13 25.97
CA PHE A 217 -3.17 -7.64 27.16
C PHE A 217 -1.86 -6.90 27.41
N ILE A 218 -1.34 -7.06 28.60
CA ILE A 218 -0.05 -6.48 29.00
C ILE A 218 1.03 -7.54 28.90
N HIS A 219 2.18 -7.15 28.34
CA HIS A 219 3.34 -8.02 28.29
C HIS A 219 4.62 -7.22 28.50
N GLU A 220 5.54 -7.78 29.30
CA GLU A 220 6.90 -7.25 29.37
C GLU A 220 7.75 -7.92 28.30
N ALA A 221 8.05 -7.15 27.27
CA ALA A 221 8.76 -7.64 26.10
C ALA A 221 10.00 -6.78 25.80
N PRO A 222 11.05 -7.36 25.21
CA PRO A 222 12.13 -6.57 24.66
C PRO A 222 11.64 -5.81 23.43
N VAL A 223 11.49 -4.49 23.58
CA VAL A 223 11.00 -3.57 22.54
C VAL A 223 12.14 -2.77 21.92
N ASN A 224 11.90 -2.21 20.75
CA ASN A 224 12.84 -1.28 20.10
C ASN A 224 12.62 0.11 20.69
N TRP A 225 13.51 0.54 21.52
CA TRP A 225 13.47 1.85 22.19
C TRP A 225 14.39 2.84 21.51
N SER A 226 13.89 4.04 21.21
CA SER A 226 14.73 5.17 20.78
C SER A 226 14.90 6.13 21.97
N PRO A 227 16.12 6.23 22.54
CA PRO A 227 16.38 7.13 23.66
C PRO A 227 16.18 8.60 23.30
N SER A 228 16.56 9.00 22.08
CA SER A 228 16.42 10.38 21.58
C SER A 228 14.97 10.80 21.41
N MET A 229 14.13 9.87 20.95
CA MET A 229 12.69 10.10 20.77
C MET A 229 11.87 9.76 22.01
N GLY A 230 12.47 9.11 23.01
CA GLY A 230 11.81 8.70 24.26
C GLY A 230 10.58 7.79 24.05
N THR A 231 10.61 6.93 23.04
CA THR A 231 9.46 6.09 22.68
C THR A 231 9.87 4.75 22.10
N VAL A 232 8.91 3.83 22.16
CA VAL A 232 9.00 2.51 21.49
C VAL A 232 8.65 2.66 20.01
N LEU A 233 9.40 1.94 19.18
CA LEU A 233 9.16 1.79 17.74
C LEU A 233 8.66 0.38 17.45
N ALA A 234 7.65 0.26 16.61
CA ALA A 234 7.25 -1.03 16.06
C ALA A 234 8.37 -1.59 15.17
N ASN A 235 8.43 -2.91 14.98
CA ASN A 235 9.51 -3.54 14.20
C ASN A 235 9.60 -2.98 12.78
N GLU A 236 8.45 -2.63 12.19
CA GLU A 236 8.27 -2.07 10.86
C GLU A 236 8.84 -0.65 10.71
N GLU A 237 8.87 0.10 11.82
CA GLU A 237 9.33 1.50 11.87
C GLU A 237 10.85 1.63 12.06
N VAL A 238 11.51 0.60 12.61
CA VAL A 238 12.92 0.66 13.06
C VAL A 238 13.86 1.08 11.94
N GLN A 239 13.74 0.48 10.75
CA GLN A 239 14.66 0.76 9.67
C GLN A 239 14.55 2.20 9.17
N GLU A 240 13.32 2.70 9.03
CA GLU A 240 13.08 4.08 8.62
C GLU A 240 13.75 5.09 9.56
N TRP A 241 13.66 4.84 10.89
CA TRP A 241 14.25 5.75 11.87
C TRP A 241 15.76 5.61 11.97
N LYS A 242 16.31 4.40 11.82
CA LYS A 242 17.77 4.21 11.70
C LYS A 242 18.34 4.93 10.47
N ASP A 243 17.65 4.87 9.33
CA ASP A 243 18.04 5.57 8.10
C ASP A 243 17.99 7.10 8.26
N LYS A 244 17.16 7.61 9.16
CA LYS A 244 17.11 9.02 9.58
C LYS A 244 18.19 9.40 10.62
N GLY A 245 19.02 8.43 11.06
CA GLY A 245 20.12 8.64 11.99
C GLY A 245 19.76 8.45 13.47
N GLU A 246 18.58 7.91 13.78
CA GLU A 246 18.15 7.64 15.14
C GLU A 246 18.80 6.38 15.72
N THR A 247 19.17 6.44 16.99
CA THR A 247 19.65 5.27 17.74
C THR A 247 18.45 4.46 18.24
N VAL A 248 18.48 3.16 18.00
CA VAL A 248 17.47 2.23 18.49
C VAL A 248 18.15 1.11 19.26
N GLU A 249 17.74 0.90 20.50
CA GLU A 249 18.25 -0.15 21.39
C GLU A 249 17.13 -1.09 21.84
N ARG A 250 17.50 -2.30 22.27
CA ARG A 250 16.54 -3.27 22.83
C ARG A 250 16.43 -3.04 24.34
N ARG A 251 15.20 -2.88 24.82
CA ARG A 251 14.92 -2.65 26.24
C ARG A 251 13.66 -3.45 26.64
N PRO A 252 13.68 -4.21 27.74
CA PRO A 252 12.46 -4.82 28.28
C PRO A 252 11.55 -3.72 28.85
N LEU A 253 10.34 -3.61 28.33
CA LEU A 253 9.34 -2.64 28.79
C LEU A 253 7.96 -3.30 28.83
N ARG A 254 7.18 -2.93 29.85
CA ARG A 254 5.77 -3.31 29.97
C ARG A 254 4.95 -2.53 28.94
N GLN A 255 4.21 -3.25 28.09
CA GLN A 255 3.50 -2.69 26.95
C GLN A 255 2.11 -3.30 26.83
N TRP A 256 1.13 -2.51 26.36
CA TRP A 256 -0.12 -3.03 25.84
C TRP A 256 0.12 -3.67 24.47
N MET A 257 -0.42 -4.86 24.32
CA MET A 257 -0.32 -5.67 23.10
C MET A 257 -1.72 -6.07 22.63
N LEU A 258 -1.91 -6.24 21.32
CA LEU A 258 -3.11 -6.83 20.74
C LEU A 258 -2.80 -8.19 20.12
N ARG A 259 -3.61 -9.23 20.45
CA ARG A 259 -3.41 -10.63 20.00
C ARG A 259 -3.84 -10.83 18.55
N ILE A 260 -3.25 -10.08 17.62
CA ILE A 260 -3.48 -10.24 16.18
C ILE A 260 -3.10 -11.65 15.70
N THR A 261 -2.17 -12.33 16.37
CA THR A 261 -1.75 -13.69 16.05
C THR A 261 -2.88 -14.70 16.10
N LYS A 262 -3.88 -14.50 16.94
CA LYS A 262 -5.08 -15.36 17.01
C LYS A 262 -5.90 -15.31 15.70
N TYR A 263 -5.79 -14.24 14.94
CA TYR A 263 -6.46 -14.05 13.65
C TYR A 263 -5.58 -14.45 12.46
N ALA A 264 -4.34 -14.91 12.67
CA ALA A 264 -3.36 -15.14 11.61
C ALA A 264 -3.88 -16.06 10.49
N GLN A 265 -4.57 -17.16 10.83
CA GLN A 265 -5.14 -18.07 9.84
C GLN A 265 -6.27 -17.40 9.05
N ARG A 266 -7.21 -16.72 9.72
CA ARG A 266 -8.31 -16.00 9.09
C ARG A 266 -7.82 -14.86 8.20
N LEU A 267 -6.78 -14.14 8.62
CA LEU A 267 -6.14 -13.08 7.82
C LEU A 267 -5.54 -13.61 6.51
N ILE A 268 -5.14 -14.89 6.45
CA ILE A 268 -4.70 -15.55 5.22
C ILE A 268 -5.89 -16.02 4.39
N ASP A 269 -6.81 -16.78 5.01
CA ASP A 269 -7.88 -17.46 4.29
C ASP A 269 -8.89 -16.48 3.68
N GLU A 270 -9.25 -15.44 4.45
CA GLU A 270 -10.20 -14.41 4.04
C GLU A 270 -9.59 -13.34 3.12
N LEU A 271 -8.29 -13.42 2.83
CA LEU A 271 -7.61 -12.59 1.84
C LEU A 271 -7.88 -13.04 0.39
N GLU A 272 -8.13 -14.35 0.19
CA GLU A 272 -8.24 -14.93 -1.15
C GLU A 272 -9.38 -14.37 -2.01
N PRO A 273 -10.61 -14.17 -1.49
CA PRO A 273 -11.70 -13.63 -2.29
C PRO A 273 -11.56 -12.14 -2.63
N LEU A 274 -10.68 -11.39 -1.97
CA LEU A 274 -10.52 -9.96 -2.19
C LEU A 274 -9.94 -9.65 -3.57
N GLU A 275 -10.42 -8.57 -4.19
CA GLU A 275 -9.92 -8.07 -5.47
C GLU A 275 -8.66 -7.21 -5.29
N TRP A 276 -7.63 -7.80 -4.66
CA TRP A 276 -6.37 -7.13 -4.40
C TRP A 276 -5.26 -7.62 -5.32
N PRO A 277 -4.27 -6.78 -5.68
CA PRO A 277 -3.11 -7.22 -6.45
C PRO A 277 -2.40 -8.40 -5.77
N GLU A 278 -2.02 -9.41 -6.54
CA GLU A 278 -1.36 -10.61 -6.01
C GLU A 278 -0.04 -10.28 -5.27
N SER A 279 0.66 -9.23 -5.70
CA SER A 279 1.85 -8.72 -5.02
C SER A 279 1.56 -8.28 -3.57
N ILE A 280 0.43 -7.63 -3.34
CA ILE A 280 -0.01 -7.19 -2.01
C ILE A 280 -0.47 -8.38 -1.15
N LYS A 281 -1.25 -9.30 -1.73
CA LYS A 281 -1.62 -10.54 -1.05
C LYS A 281 -0.39 -11.35 -0.64
N ALA A 282 0.60 -11.45 -1.52
CA ALA A 282 1.85 -12.14 -1.23
C ALA A 282 2.64 -11.46 -0.09
N LEU A 283 2.67 -10.12 -0.04
CA LEU A 283 3.30 -9.39 1.08
C LEU A 283 2.63 -9.74 2.40
N GLN A 284 1.31 -9.74 2.48
CA GLN A 284 0.58 -10.11 3.70
C GLN A 284 0.82 -11.57 4.08
N ARG A 285 0.69 -12.52 3.13
CA ARG A 285 0.96 -13.95 3.41
C ARG A 285 2.39 -14.18 3.92
N ASN A 286 3.38 -13.52 3.31
CA ASN A 286 4.78 -13.65 3.71
C ASN A 286 5.04 -13.03 5.09
N TRP A 287 4.39 -11.92 5.41
CA TRP A 287 4.47 -11.27 6.72
C TRP A 287 3.84 -12.12 7.82
N ILE A 288 2.63 -12.62 7.58
CA ILE A 288 1.96 -13.55 8.49
C ILE A 288 2.77 -14.85 8.61
N GLY A 289 3.35 -15.33 7.50
CA GLY A 289 4.37 -16.36 7.47
C GLY A 289 3.91 -17.70 8.05
N ARG A 290 2.76 -18.21 7.56
CA ARG A 290 2.24 -19.51 7.95
C ARG A 290 3.22 -20.64 7.61
N SER A 291 3.60 -21.41 8.62
CA SER A 291 4.47 -22.56 8.49
C SER A 291 3.77 -23.80 9.05
N GLU A 292 3.74 -24.89 8.29
CA GLU A 292 3.20 -26.17 8.72
C GLU A 292 4.35 -27.17 8.98
N GLY A 293 4.35 -27.76 10.16
CA GLY A 293 5.41 -28.65 10.59
C GLY A 293 5.00 -29.53 11.75
N ALA A 294 5.96 -29.79 12.62
CA ALA A 294 5.74 -30.51 13.87
C ALA A 294 6.50 -29.86 15.02
N GLU A 295 5.92 -29.93 16.20
CA GLU A 295 6.66 -29.81 17.47
C GLU A 295 7.30 -31.15 17.78
N VAL A 296 8.55 -31.13 18.22
CA VAL A 296 9.33 -32.33 18.60
C VAL A 296 9.96 -32.07 19.96
N THR A 297 9.73 -32.95 20.90
CA THR A 297 10.26 -32.87 22.27
C THR A 297 11.56 -33.68 22.38
N PHE A 298 12.59 -33.01 22.92
CA PHE A 298 13.90 -33.57 23.24
C PHE A 298 14.13 -33.56 24.75
N ASP A 299 14.66 -34.62 25.29
CA ASP A 299 15.18 -34.65 26.66
C ASP A 299 16.59 -34.02 26.69
N VAL A 300 16.78 -33.05 27.59
CA VAL A 300 18.07 -32.38 27.81
C VAL A 300 18.43 -32.47 29.28
N GLU A 301 19.17 -33.50 29.67
CA GLU A 301 19.64 -33.75 31.03
C GLU A 301 18.51 -33.81 32.07
N GLY A 302 17.32 -34.24 31.69
CA GLY A 302 16.11 -34.35 32.51
C GLY A 302 15.13 -33.20 32.43
N ASP A 303 15.47 -32.15 31.67
CA ASP A 303 14.53 -31.10 31.25
C ASP A 303 14.02 -31.39 29.83
N GLU A 304 12.82 -30.95 29.49
CA GLU A 304 12.25 -31.09 28.16
C GLU A 304 12.42 -29.83 27.35
N ILE A 305 12.91 -29.92 26.11
CA ILE A 305 12.97 -28.85 25.13
C ILE A 305 12.12 -29.24 23.92
N THR A 306 11.08 -28.45 23.65
CA THR A 306 10.25 -28.60 22.47
C THR A 306 10.73 -27.68 21.37
N VAL A 307 10.98 -28.21 20.17
CA VAL A 307 11.37 -27.45 18.97
C VAL A 307 10.31 -27.57 17.90
N PHE A 308 10.07 -26.48 17.19
CA PHE A 308 9.25 -26.51 15.99
C PHE A 308 10.11 -26.67 14.73
N THR A 309 9.70 -27.58 13.85
CA THR A 309 10.37 -27.76 12.55
C THR A 309 9.39 -27.90 11.41
N THR A 310 9.67 -27.26 10.28
CA THR A 310 8.94 -27.47 9.01
C THR A 310 9.43 -28.72 8.26
N ARG A 311 10.56 -29.31 8.73
CA ARG A 311 11.21 -30.49 8.12
C ARG A 311 11.34 -31.63 9.13
N PRO A 312 10.24 -32.11 9.74
CA PRO A 312 10.32 -33.25 10.64
C PRO A 312 10.86 -34.53 9.96
N ASP A 313 10.76 -34.64 8.63
CA ASP A 313 11.31 -35.68 7.80
C ASP A 313 12.85 -35.82 7.91
N THR A 314 13.54 -34.77 8.37
CA THR A 314 14.99 -34.73 8.53
C THR A 314 15.48 -34.97 9.96
N LEU A 315 14.61 -35.35 10.89
CA LEU A 315 14.89 -35.49 12.32
C LEU A 315 16.06 -36.48 12.62
N PHE A 316 16.21 -37.55 11.84
CA PHE A 316 17.34 -38.47 11.91
C PHE A 316 18.69 -37.81 11.60
N GLY A 317 18.72 -36.66 10.94
CA GLY A 317 19.91 -35.89 10.58
C GLY A 317 20.18 -34.72 11.52
N ALA A 318 19.44 -34.61 12.61
CA ALA A 318 19.71 -33.62 13.64
C ALA A 318 20.99 -34.01 14.39
N THR A 319 22.05 -33.19 14.25
CA THR A 319 23.38 -33.47 14.80
C THR A 319 23.77 -32.53 15.93
N TYR A 320 23.03 -31.47 16.17
CA TYR A 320 23.14 -30.58 17.32
C TYR A 320 21.83 -29.82 17.54
N MET A 321 21.67 -29.22 18.69
CA MET A 321 20.58 -28.34 19.08
C MET A 321 21.13 -26.95 19.32
N VAL A 322 20.33 -25.92 19.01
CA VAL A 322 20.69 -24.53 19.28
C VAL A 322 19.56 -23.83 20.01
N LEU A 323 19.90 -23.16 21.12
CA LEU A 323 19.01 -22.29 21.87
C LEU A 323 19.29 -20.83 21.56
N ALA A 324 18.26 -20.01 21.64
CA ALA A 324 18.42 -18.56 21.66
C ALA A 324 19.20 -18.15 22.92
N PRO A 325 20.06 -17.13 22.86
CA PRO A 325 20.82 -16.69 24.05
C PRO A 325 19.93 -16.32 25.25
N GLU A 326 18.70 -15.87 24.98
CA GLU A 326 17.71 -15.48 26.00
C GLU A 326 16.80 -16.63 26.47
N HIS A 327 17.03 -17.85 26.00
CA HIS A 327 16.16 -18.99 26.34
C HIS A 327 16.26 -19.30 27.84
N PRO A 328 15.14 -19.51 28.56
CA PRO A 328 15.14 -19.71 30.00
C PRO A 328 16.02 -20.88 30.47
N LEU A 329 16.10 -21.96 29.69
CA LEU A 329 16.87 -23.13 30.01
C LEU A 329 18.40 -22.95 29.84
N VAL A 330 18.87 -21.87 29.22
CA VAL A 330 20.32 -21.63 29.03
C VAL A 330 21.06 -21.67 30.37
N SER A 331 20.51 -21.00 31.38
CA SER A 331 21.13 -20.98 32.70
C SER A 331 21.11 -22.36 33.42
N THR A 332 20.13 -23.21 33.14
CA THR A 332 19.89 -24.49 33.78
C THR A 332 20.75 -25.59 33.14
N VAL A 333 20.80 -25.64 31.80
CA VAL A 333 21.52 -26.68 31.06
C VAL A 333 23.00 -26.38 30.85
N THR A 334 23.47 -25.15 31.16
CA THR A 334 24.88 -24.79 31.00
C THR A 334 25.75 -25.49 32.05
N SER A 335 26.70 -26.28 31.59
CA SER A 335 27.68 -26.97 32.45
C SER A 335 28.60 -25.95 33.16
N ALA A 336 29.06 -26.28 34.36
CA ALA A 336 29.94 -25.40 35.15
C ALA A 336 31.19 -24.90 34.39
N PRO A 337 31.87 -25.72 33.55
CA PRO A 337 33.03 -25.26 32.80
C PRO A 337 32.70 -24.22 31.70
N GLN A 338 31.46 -24.20 31.18
CA GLN A 338 31.04 -23.32 30.07
C GLN A 338 30.35 -22.04 30.57
N LYS A 339 30.05 -21.94 31.84
CA LYS A 339 29.25 -20.86 32.43
C LYS A 339 29.74 -19.45 32.07
N GLU A 340 31.05 -19.21 32.26
CA GLU A 340 31.64 -17.89 31.98
C GLU A 340 31.55 -17.52 30.50
N ALA A 341 31.80 -18.46 29.58
CA ALA A 341 31.71 -18.23 28.15
C ALA A 341 30.28 -18.00 27.70
N VAL A 342 29.32 -18.74 28.26
CA VAL A 342 27.88 -18.61 27.95
C VAL A 342 27.35 -17.26 28.45
N GLU A 343 27.65 -16.84 29.68
CA GLU A 343 27.21 -15.55 30.23
C GLU A 343 27.78 -14.36 29.46
N ALA A 344 29.06 -14.44 29.06
CA ALA A 344 29.68 -13.41 28.20
C ALA A 344 29.00 -13.31 26.83
N TYR A 345 28.66 -14.46 26.22
CA TYR A 345 27.98 -14.50 24.93
C TYR A 345 26.53 -13.95 25.01
N VAL A 346 25.76 -14.35 26.02
CA VAL A 346 24.40 -13.83 26.28
C VAL A 346 24.42 -12.31 26.42
N SER A 347 25.37 -11.78 27.19
CA SER A 347 25.53 -10.33 27.39
C SER A 347 25.87 -9.59 26.07
N ALA A 348 26.73 -10.19 25.24
CA ALA A 348 27.07 -9.62 23.93
C ALA A 348 25.87 -9.63 22.95
N CYS A 349 25.04 -10.67 22.99
CA CYS A 349 23.87 -10.78 22.13
C CYS A 349 22.72 -9.84 22.54
N ALA A 350 22.61 -9.50 23.82
CA ALA A 350 21.53 -8.67 24.35
C ALA A 350 21.45 -7.27 23.71
N SER A 351 22.58 -6.77 23.18
CA SER A 351 22.63 -5.45 22.51
C SER A 351 22.23 -5.48 21.03
N LYS A 352 22.13 -6.66 20.39
CA LYS A 352 21.81 -6.80 18.97
C LYS A 352 20.31 -6.85 18.74
N SER A 353 19.82 -6.13 17.71
CA SER A 353 18.43 -6.27 17.23
C SER A 353 18.21 -7.58 16.47
N ASP A 354 16.96 -8.05 16.38
CA ASP A 354 16.60 -9.25 15.61
C ASP A 354 17.00 -9.15 14.13
N MET A 355 16.95 -7.94 13.57
CA MET A 355 17.36 -7.70 12.19
C MET A 355 18.87 -7.81 12.03
N GLU A 356 19.66 -7.23 12.93
CA GLU A 356 21.12 -7.36 12.93
C GLU A 356 21.55 -8.81 13.07
N ARG A 357 20.91 -9.57 13.98
CA ARG A 357 21.15 -10.99 14.18
C ARG A 357 20.80 -11.81 12.92
N GLY A 358 19.75 -11.43 12.18
CA GLY A 358 19.35 -12.10 10.94
C GLY A 358 20.23 -11.76 9.73
N LEU A 359 20.90 -10.60 9.74
CA LEU A 359 21.76 -10.11 8.64
C LEU A 359 23.24 -10.46 8.83
N ASP A 360 23.66 -10.82 10.03
CA ASP A 360 25.06 -11.17 10.32
C ASP A 360 25.51 -12.37 9.48
N LYS A 361 26.50 -12.13 8.62
CA LYS A 361 27.05 -13.16 7.74
C LYS A 361 27.96 -14.13 8.48
N GLU A 362 28.51 -13.70 9.61
CA GLU A 362 29.43 -14.54 10.39
C GLU A 362 28.68 -15.29 11.49
N LYS A 363 28.64 -16.61 11.40
CA LYS A 363 27.98 -17.45 12.42
C LYS A 363 28.78 -17.41 13.74
N THR A 364 28.10 -17.09 14.84
CA THR A 364 28.65 -17.08 16.20
C THR A 364 27.85 -18.01 17.11
N GLY A 365 28.49 -18.56 18.14
CA GLY A 365 27.83 -19.43 19.10
C GLY A 365 28.79 -19.97 20.14
N VAL A 366 28.23 -20.51 21.23
CA VAL A 366 28.97 -21.11 22.34
C VAL A 366 28.34 -22.46 22.72
N ASP A 367 29.15 -23.46 22.95
CA ASP A 367 28.73 -24.77 23.47
C ASP A 367 28.33 -24.65 24.95
N THR A 368 27.15 -25.17 25.32
CA THR A 368 26.69 -25.19 26.72
C THR A 368 27.32 -26.32 27.53
N GLY A 369 27.91 -27.34 26.87
CA GLY A 369 28.41 -28.55 27.48
C GLY A 369 27.32 -29.56 27.85
N ALA A 370 26.04 -29.30 27.49
CA ALA A 370 24.93 -30.22 27.66
C ALA A 370 24.63 -31.01 26.39
N PHE A 371 23.84 -32.07 26.53
CA PHE A 371 23.42 -32.92 25.40
C PHE A 371 21.89 -33.11 25.41
N ALA A 372 21.29 -33.01 24.20
CA ALA A 372 19.91 -33.41 23.96
C ALA A 372 19.86 -34.86 23.44
N ILE A 373 18.78 -35.58 23.77
CA ILE A 373 18.53 -36.94 23.24
C ILE A 373 17.61 -36.82 22.02
N ASN A 374 18.09 -37.25 20.87
CA ASN A 374 17.26 -37.30 19.66
C ASN A 374 16.20 -38.41 19.80
N PRO A 375 14.88 -38.09 19.78
CA PRO A 375 13.82 -39.05 20.09
C PRO A 375 13.70 -40.20 19.10
N VAL A 376 14.14 -40.07 17.84
CA VAL A 376 13.96 -41.11 16.82
C VAL A 376 15.07 -42.18 16.80
N ASN A 377 16.26 -41.89 17.36
CA ASN A 377 17.40 -42.79 17.32
C ASN A 377 18.14 -42.92 18.68
N GLY A 378 17.79 -42.10 19.67
CA GLY A 378 18.43 -42.11 21.00
C GLY A 378 19.84 -41.54 21.04
N GLU A 379 20.32 -40.91 19.95
CA GLU A 379 21.65 -40.32 19.91
C GLU A 379 21.72 -39.03 20.74
N LYS A 380 22.87 -38.83 21.39
CA LYS A 380 23.20 -37.61 22.10
C LYS A 380 23.74 -36.55 21.15
N ILE A 381 23.11 -35.40 21.09
CA ILE A 381 23.53 -34.28 20.26
C ILE A 381 23.88 -33.07 21.15
N PRO A 382 24.99 -32.34 20.91
CA PRO A 382 25.39 -31.21 21.76
C PRO A 382 24.42 -30.05 21.66
N VAL A 383 24.25 -29.33 22.79
CA VAL A 383 23.39 -28.13 22.89
C VAL A 383 24.26 -26.89 22.85
N TRP A 384 24.00 -26.01 21.87
CA TRP A 384 24.69 -24.76 21.66
C TRP A 384 23.77 -23.56 21.92
N ILE A 385 24.33 -22.39 22.17
CA ILE A 385 23.62 -21.11 22.06
C ILE A 385 24.18 -20.34 20.83
N ALA A 386 23.29 -19.70 20.06
CA ALA A 386 23.71 -18.88 18.93
C ALA A 386 22.72 -17.75 18.65
N ASP A 387 23.24 -16.63 18.18
CA ASP A 387 22.46 -15.40 17.94
C ASP A 387 21.50 -15.46 16.74
N TYR A 388 21.67 -16.42 15.81
CA TYR A 388 20.74 -16.62 14.70
C TYR A 388 19.43 -17.34 15.09
N VAL A 389 19.33 -17.86 16.32
CA VAL A 389 18.09 -18.40 16.89
C VAL A 389 17.43 -17.36 17.76
N MET A 390 16.13 -17.12 17.54
CA MET A 390 15.39 -16.05 18.18
C MET A 390 14.22 -16.57 19.00
N MET A 391 13.98 -15.99 20.19
CA MET A 391 12.85 -16.34 21.06
C MET A 391 11.48 -16.08 20.42
N GLY A 392 11.41 -15.14 19.50
CA GLY A 392 10.15 -14.77 18.84
C GLY A 392 9.69 -15.70 17.71
N TYR A 393 10.41 -16.79 17.45
CA TYR A 393 10.04 -17.80 16.46
C TYR A 393 10.16 -19.20 17.04
N GLY A 394 9.06 -19.92 17.12
CA GLY A 394 9.00 -21.20 17.78
C GLY A 394 9.16 -21.10 19.30
N SER A 395 9.86 -22.08 19.88
CA SER A 395 10.17 -22.12 21.32
C SER A 395 11.48 -21.41 21.69
N GLY A 396 12.13 -20.73 20.74
CA GLY A 396 13.50 -20.21 20.96
C GLY A 396 14.57 -21.31 20.91
N ALA A 397 14.22 -22.48 20.42
CA ALA A 397 15.10 -23.63 20.23
C ALA A 397 14.95 -24.22 18.83
N ILE A 398 16.00 -24.71 18.25
CA ILE A 398 15.97 -25.42 16.97
C ILE A 398 16.75 -26.73 17.05
N MET A 399 16.26 -27.76 16.36
CA MET A 399 17.09 -28.91 15.98
C MET A 399 17.85 -28.51 14.71
N ALA A 400 19.16 -28.64 14.70
CA ALA A 400 19.97 -28.27 13.57
C ALA A 400 20.26 -29.49 12.69
N VAL A 401 19.98 -29.34 11.38
CA VAL A 401 20.18 -30.40 10.37
C VAL A 401 21.09 -29.86 9.26
N PRO A 402 22.40 -29.83 9.49
CA PRO A 402 23.34 -29.16 8.59
C PRO A 402 23.40 -29.72 7.15
N ALA A 403 22.98 -30.96 6.94
CA ALA A 403 22.89 -31.51 5.60
C ALA A 403 21.77 -30.87 4.75
N HIS A 404 20.73 -30.29 5.39
CA HIS A 404 19.48 -29.84 4.74
C HIS A 404 19.00 -28.47 5.17
N ASP A 405 19.86 -27.64 5.78
CA ASP A 405 19.68 -26.23 6.06
C ASP A 405 21.00 -25.47 5.85
N THR A 406 21.01 -24.43 5.08
CA THR A 406 22.22 -23.67 4.74
C THR A 406 22.84 -22.98 5.95
N ARG A 407 22.03 -22.46 6.88
CA ARG A 407 22.52 -21.78 8.10
C ARG A 407 23.16 -22.78 9.06
N ASP A 408 22.52 -23.93 9.22
CA ASP A 408 23.04 -25.00 10.04
C ASP A 408 24.31 -25.59 9.43
N PHE A 409 24.41 -25.69 8.10
CA PHE A 409 25.59 -26.15 7.39
C PHE A 409 26.80 -25.23 7.63
N GLU A 410 26.61 -23.91 7.48
CA GLU A 410 27.65 -22.91 7.74
C GLU A 410 28.13 -22.93 9.19
N PHE A 411 27.21 -23.07 10.14
CA PHE A 411 27.53 -23.19 11.56
C PHE A 411 28.31 -24.50 11.85
N ALA A 412 27.84 -25.63 11.36
CA ALA A 412 28.49 -26.92 11.54
C ALA A 412 29.89 -26.94 10.94
N GLN A 413 30.11 -26.35 9.78
CA GLN A 413 31.45 -26.19 9.19
C GLN A 413 32.38 -25.35 10.06
N LYS A 414 31.90 -24.23 10.58
CA LYS A 414 32.70 -23.34 11.43
C LYS A 414 33.14 -24.01 12.73
N PHE A 415 32.24 -24.75 13.37
CA PHE A 415 32.49 -25.35 14.69
C PHE A 415 32.88 -26.81 14.62
N GLY A 416 33.05 -27.41 13.43
CA GLY A 416 33.50 -28.80 13.25
C GLY A 416 32.48 -29.82 13.72
N LEU A 417 31.17 -29.52 13.60
CA LEU A 417 30.08 -30.41 14.02
C LEU A 417 29.74 -31.44 12.92
N PRO A 418 29.19 -32.60 13.29
CA PRO A 418 28.85 -33.65 12.33
C PRO A 418 27.78 -33.21 11.33
N ILE A 419 27.91 -33.65 10.07
CA ILE A 419 26.96 -33.40 8.98
C ILE A 419 26.49 -34.76 8.44
N LEU A 420 25.21 -35.08 8.62
CA LEU A 420 24.63 -36.38 8.25
C LEU A 420 23.56 -36.21 7.16
N GLN A 421 23.80 -36.75 5.96
CA GLN A 421 22.83 -36.74 4.88
C GLN A 421 21.64 -37.67 5.19
N VAL A 422 20.42 -37.14 5.18
CA VAL A 422 19.16 -37.89 5.42
C VAL A 422 18.14 -37.72 4.31
N VAL A 423 18.38 -36.83 3.35
CA VAL A 423 17.57 -36.68 2.13
C VAL A 423 18.50 -36.72 0.91
N GLN A 424 18.18 -37.59 -0.04
CA GLN A 424 18.82 -37.60 -1.35
C GLN A 424 18.04 -36.71 -2.30
N PRO A 425 18.59 -35.56 -2.75
CA PRO A 425 17.95 -34.71 -3.73
C PRO A 425 17.83 -35.42 -5.10
N PRO A 426 16.95 -34.93 -6.01
CA PRO A 426 16.83 -35.54 -7.34
C PRO A 426 18.05 -35.23 -8.21
N GLY A 427 18.48 -36.26 -9.01
CA GLY A 427 19.60 -36.12 -9.93
C GLY A 427 20.95 -36.06 -9.23
N ASP A 428 21.93 -35.36 -9.84
CA ASP A 428 23.30 -35.17 -9.38
C ASP A 428 23.49 -33.87 -8.53
N GLN A 429 22.45 -33.41 -7.90
CA GLN A 429 22.48 -32.18 -7.08
C GLN A 429 23.32 -32.41 -5.82
N ASP A 430 24.16 -31.43 -5.45
CA ASP A 430 24.88 -31.46 -4.18
C ASP A 430 23.89 -31.49 -3.01
N TRP A 431 24.05 -32.38 -2.08
CA TRP A 431 23.19 -32.60 -0.94
C TRP A 431 23.55 -31.70 0.26
N GLN A 432 24.78 -31.15 0.29
CA GLN A 432 25.28 -30.34 1.41
C GLN A 432 24.55 -28.99 1.50
N GLY A 433 23.81 -28.80 2.59
CA GLY A 433 22.95 -27.63 2.78
C GLY A 433 21.74 -27.54 1.83
N CYS A 434 21.44 -28.64 1.10
CA CYS A 434 20.34 -28.67 0.14
C CYS A 434 18.99 -28.76 0.84
N THR A 435 18.12 -27.76 0.60
CA THR A 435 16.78 -27.66 1.18
C THR A 435 15.71 -28.34 0.35
N ASP A 436 16.01 -28.78 -0.86
CA ASP A 436 15.05 -29.31 -1.82
C ASP A 436 14.42 -30.65 -1.35
N PRO A 437 13.18 -30.93 -1.78
CA PRO A 437 12.54 -32.21 -1.55
C PRO A 437 13.30 -33.34 -2.24
N GLY A 438 13.38 -34.50 -1.59
CA GLY A 438 14.07 -35.67 -2.15
C GLY A 438 13.51 -37.00 -1.64
N THR A 439 14.37 -37.97 -1.55
CA THR A 439 14.05 -39.30 -1.01
C THR A 439 14.80 -39.49 0.31
N ALA A 440 14.11 -39.93 1.36
CA ALA A 440 14.70 -40.18 2.66
C ALA A 440 15.72 -41.35 2.59
N ILE A 441 16.90 -41.10 3.14
CA ILE A 441 18.00 -42.11 3.33
C ILE A 441 18.54 -41.94 4.74
N ASN A 442 19.23 -42.92 5.27
CA ASN A 442 19.83 -42.91 6.63
C ASN A 442 18.80 -42.48 7.73
N SER A 443 17.52 -42.75 7.52
CA SER A 443 16.39 -42.25 8.32
C SER A 443 15.49 -43.39 8.81
N GLY A 444 16.06 -44.55 9.10
CA GLY A 444 15.38 -45.70 9.69
C GLY A 444 14.10 -46.08 8.92
N PHE A 445 12.97 -46.00 9.60
CA PHE A 445 11.65 -46.34 9.04
C PHE A 445 11.14 -45.40 7.95
N LEU A 446 11.80 -44.25 7.71
CA LEU A 446 11.48 -43.30 6.63
C LEU A 446 12.23 -43.62 5.32
N ASN A 447 13.25 -44.48 5.34
CA ASN A 447 14.06 -44.74 4.17
C ASN A 447 13.25 -45.12 2.92
N GLY A 448 13.58 -44.50 1.78
CA GLY A 448 12.91 -44.71 0.49
C GLY A 448 11.66 -43.88 0.28
N LEU A 449 11.13 -43.22 1.30
CA LEU A 449 9.96 -42.34 1.15
C LEU A 449 10.33 -40.97 0.54
N LYS A 450 9.43 -40.42 -0.25
CA LYS A 450 9.54 -39.04 -0.69
C LYS A 450 9.27 -38.09 0.48
N THR A 451 9.88 -36.91 0.47
CA THR A 451 9.76 -35.87 1.54
C THR A 451 8.32 -35.69 2.05
N LYS A 452 7.32 -35.61 1.14
CA LYS A 452 5.90 -35.42 1.51
C LYS A 452 5.36 -36.59 2.36
N ASP A 453 5.71 -37.83 2.00
CA ASP A 453 5.22 -39.03 2.69
C ASP A 453 6.04 -39.29 3.96
N ALA A 454 7.34 -38.94 3.94
CA ALA A 454 8.20 -39.00 5.11
C ALA A 454 7.71 -38.04 6.21
N LYS A 455 7.35 -36.80 5.86
CA LYS A 455 6.73 -35.84 6.79
C LYS A 455 5.47 -36.39 7.45
N LYS A 456 4.55 -36.96 6.68
CA LYS A 456 3.32 -37.53 7.24
C LYS A 456 3.62 -38.68 8.21
N LYS A 457 4.52 -39.57 7.82
CA LYS A 457 4.86 -40.77 8.60
C LYS A 457 5.58 -40.41 9.90
N ILE A 458 6.52 -39.46 9.87
CA ILE A 458 7.22 -39.04 11.08
C ILE A 458 6.30 -38.31 12.05
N ILE A 459 5.40 -37.44 11.56
CA ILE A 459 4.42 -36.75 12.43
C ILE A 459 3.50 -37.78 13.12
N HIS A 460 3.06 -38.79 12.39
CA HIS A 460 2.26 -39.87 12.98
C HIS A 460 3.05 -40.63 14.07
N TRP A 461 4.30 -40.96 13.80
CA TRP A 461 5.18 -41.62 14.76
C TRP A 461 5.42 -40.77 16.02
N LEU A 462 5.63 -39.45 15.88
CA LEU A 462 5.82 -38.52 16.98
C LEU A 462 4.60 -38.53 17.92
N VAL A 463 3.40 -38.45 17.34
CA VAL A 463 2.13 -38.48 18.10
C VAL A 463 1.93 -39.80 18.81
N GLU A 464 2.15 -40.95 18.13
CA GLU A 464 2.00 -42.28 18.72
C GLU A 464 2.97 -42.56 19.89
N ASN A 465 4.16 -41.94 19.84
CA ASN A 465 5.16 -42.13 20.86
C ASN A 465 5.19 -41.02 21.93
N GLY A 466 4.26 -40.04 21.84
CA GLY A 466 4.22 -38.94 22.79
C GLY A 466 5.45 -38.01 22.74
N GLN A 467 6.12 -37.95 21.57
CA GLN A 467 7.34 -37.19 21.36
C GLN A 467 7.12 -35.91 20.53
N GLY A 468 5.89 -35.60 20.23
CA GLY A 468 5.52 -34.38 19.49
C GLY A 468 4.15 -34.41 18.81
N GLU A 469 3.79 -33.32 18.16
CA GLU A 469 2.50 -33.16 17.50
C GLU A 469 2.62 -32.39 16.16
N LYS A 470 1.58 -32.50 15.32
CA LYS A 470 1.47 -31.62 14.16
C LYS A 470 1.19 -30.19 14.62
N LYS A 471 1.93 -29.22 14.10
CA LYS A 471 1.76 -27.81 14.48
C LYS A 471 1.76 -26.87 13.27
N ILE A 472 0.93 -25.85 13.36
CA ILE A 472 0.98 -24.69 12.47
C ILE A 472 1.51 -23.52 13.29
N GLN A 473 2.52 -22.84 12.78
CA GLN A 473 3.07 -21.64 13.39
C GLN A 473 3.05 -20.47 12.40
N PHE A 474 3.06 -19.28 12.94
CA PHE A 474 3.08 -18.02 12.20
C PHE A 474 4.30 -17.19 12.59
N LYS A 475 4.86 -16.45 11.63
CA LYS A 475 5.90 -15.44 11.92
C LYS A 475 5.33 -14.19 12.53
N LEU A 476 4.05 -13.91 12.24
CA LEU A 476 3.33 -12.77 12.79
C LEU A 476 3.46 -12.76 14.31
N ARG A 477 3.72 -11.58 14.86
CA ARG A 477 3.76 -11.34 16.31
C ARG A 477 2.57 -10.50 16.72
N ASP A 478 2.22 -10.57 18.00
CA ASP A 478 1.19 -9.72 18.56
C ASP A 478 1.58 -8.25 18.39
N TRP A 479 0.57 -7.43 18.12
CA TRP A 479 0.77 -6.03 17.78
C TRP A 479 1.12 -5.22 19.02
N LEU A 480 2.31 -4.58 18.99
CA LEU A 480 2.77 -3.64 20.01
C LEU A 480 1.95 -2.35 19.93
N PHE A 481 1.04 -2.17 20.87
CA PHE A 481 -0.03 -1.18 20.73
C PHE A 481 0.15 0.08 21.58
N SER A 482 1.04 0.13 22.57
CA SER A 482 1.28 1.34 23.37
C SER A 482 2.45 2.19 22.85
N ARG A 483 2.33 3.50 23.03
CA ARG A 483 3.35 4.52 22.71
C ARG A 483 3.54 5.46 23.90
N GLN A 484 4.78 5.87 24.12
CA GLN A 484 5.18 6.78 25.20
C GLN A 484 5.20 8.20 24.68
N ARG A 485 4.02 8.70 24.26
CA ARG A 485 3.85 9.98 23.58
C ARG A 485 2.75 10.82 24.20
N TYR A 486 2.86 12.12 23.96
CA TYR A 486 1.78 13.05 24.26
C TYR A 486 0.73 13.07 23.13
N TRP A 487 1.17 13.19 21.86
CA TRP A 487 0.26 13.36 20.72
C TRP A 487 -0.20 12.01 20.15
N GLY A 488 -1.17 11.42 20.81
CA GLY A 488 -1.81 10.15 20.49
C GLY A 488 -3.08 9.97 21.33
N GLU A 489 -3.98 9.07 20.93
CA GLU A 489 -5.19 8.80 21.70
C GLU A 489 -4.86 8.16 23.05
N PRO A 490 -5.30 8.72 24.19
CA PRO A 490 -5.12 8.09 25.50
C PRO A 490 -5.86 6.76 25.59
N PHE A 491 -5.26 5.80 26.28
CA PHE A 491 -5.97 4.57 26.63
C PHE A 491 -7.11 4.83 27.62
N PRO A 492 -8.33 4.40 27.33
CA PRO A 492 -9.46 4.54 28.27
C PRO A 492 -9.39 3.49 29.38
N LEU A 493 -8.29 3.46 30.12
CA LEU A 493 -7.98 2.45 31.13
C LEU A 493 -7.57 3.08 32.46
N LEU A 494 -7.92 2.39 33.54
CA LEU A 494 -7.59 2.72 34.92
C LEU A 494 -6.75 1.62 35.56
N TRP A 495 -5.87 2.03 36.46
CA TRP A 495 -5.04 1.16 37.29
C TRP A 495 -5.37 1.34 38.78
N ASP A 496 -5.58 0.26 39.49
CA ASP A 496 -5.63 0.29 40.93
C ASP A 496 -4.21 0.43 41.49
N LYS A 497 -3.99 1.44 42.33
CA LYS A 497 -2.67 1.80 42.87
C LYS A 497 -2.13 0.80 43.88
N GLU A 498 -3.03 0.03 44.55
CA GLU A 498 -2.65 -0.93 45.56
C GLU A 498 -2.44 -2.33 44.98
N THR A 499 -3.35 -2.77 44.10
CA THR A 499 -3.34 -4.13 43.56
C THR A 499 -2.59 -4.23 42.23
N GLY A 500 -2.45 -3.13 41.48
CA GLY A 500 -1.90 -3.12 40.14
C GLY A 500 -2.85 -3.73 39.09
N GLN A 501 -4.09 -4.02 39.44
CA GLN A 501 -5.11 -4.48 38.52
C GLN A 501 -5.59 -3.32 37.62
N HIS A 502 -6.06 -3.65 36.44
CA HIS A 502 -6.57 -2.66 35.47
C HIS A 502 -8.04 -2.89 35.11
N SER A 503 -8.72 -1.82 34.69
CA SER A 503 -10.11 -1.85 34.27
C SER A 503 -10.36 -0.80 33.17
N GLY A 504 -11.39 -1.02 32.32
CA GLY A 504 -11.84 -0.01 31.36
C GLY A 504 -12.58 1.14 32.03
N LEU A 505 -12.47 2.34 31.43
CA LEU A 505 -13.38 3.45 31.74
C LEU A 505 -14.81 3.09 31.35
N SER A 506 -15.80 3.72 32.01
CA SER A 506 -17.18 3.65 31.55
C SER A 506 -17.34 4.34 30.18
N GLU A 507 -18.13 3.77 29.28
CA GLU A 507 -18.43 4.36 27.97
C GLU A 507 -19.02 5.78 28.08
N SER A 508 -19.72 6.09 29.18
CA SER A 508 -20.26 7.42 29.46
C SER A 508 -19.21 8.48 29.78
N GLU A 509 -17.96 8.07 30.03
CA GLU A 509 -16.83 8.96 30.32
C GLU A 509 -15.96 9.22 29.10
N LEU A 510 -16.31 8.62 27.96
CA LEU A 510 -15.61 8.84 26.68
C LEU A 510 -16.11 10.12 26.00
N PRO A 511 -15.23 10.90 25.37
CA PRO A 511 -13.81 10.64 25.18
C PRO A 511 -12.93 11.05 26.37
N LEU A 512 -11.91 10.25 26.67
CA LEU A 512 -10.80 10.66 27.49
C LEU A 512 -9.80 11.45 26.63
N LEU A 513 -9.67 12.74 26.85
CA LEU A 513 -8.74 13.59 26.10
C LEU A 513 -7.42 13.78 26.82
N GLN A 514 -6.38 14.13 26.06
CA GLN A 514 -5.09 14.51 26.60
C GLN A 514 -5.23 15.80 27.46
N PRO A 515 -4.48 15.92 28.57
CA PRO A 515 -4.40 17.17 29.31
C PRO A 515 -3.63 18.23 28.48
N GLU A 516 -3.93 19.48 28.66
CA GLU A 516 -3.08 20.56 28.13
C GLU A 516 -1.72 20.53 28.83
N MET A 517 -0.63 20.51 28.06
CA MET A 517 0.74 20.51 28.53
C MET A 517 1.60 21.57 27.82
N GLU A 518 2.32 22.35 28.61
CA GLU A 518 3.32 23.29 28.04
C GLU A 518 4.59 22.55 27.57
N ASP A 519 5.02 21.53 28.30
CA ASP A 519 6.17 20.68 27.96
C ASP A 519 5.72 19.24 27.74
N PHE A 520 5.62 18.87 26.48
CA PHE A 520 5.22 17.54 26.00
C PHE A 520 6.41 16.76 25.41
N LYS A 521 7.65 17.22 25.65
CA LYS A 521 8.84 16.54 25.15
C LYS A 521 9.00 15.16 25.78
N PRO A 522 9.59 14.21 25.04
CA PRO A 522 9.93 12.91 25.59
C PRO A 522 10.77 13.03 26.85
N THR A 523 10.38 12.30 27.90
CA THR A 523 11.06 12.33 29.21
C THR A 523 12.15 11.28 29.33
N GLY A 524 12.19 10.30 28.42
CA GLY A 524 12.99 9.08 28.57
C GLY A 524 12.42 8.07 29.57
N ASP A 525 11.32 8.42 30.28
CA ASP A 525 10.57 7.51 31.14
C ASP A 525 9.66 6.60 30.28
N PRO A 526 9.69 5.29 30.48
CA PRO A 526 8.85 4.34 29.73
C PRO A 526 7.33 4.54 29.95
N ARG A 527 6.93 5.38 30.90
CA ARG A 527 5.52 5.77 31.12
C ARG A 527 5.10 6.97 30.28
N GLY A 528 6.01 7.56 29.49
CA GLY A 528 5.73 8.68 28.61
C GLY A 528 5.57 10.05 29.31
N PRO A 529 5.39 11.13 28.54
CA PRO A 529 5.32 12.48 29.09
C PRO A 529 4.08 12.78 29.95
N LEU A 530 2.97 12.05 29.73
CA LEU A 530 1.73 12.23 30.51
C LEU A 530 1.92 12.03 32.00
N ILE A 531 2.97 11.31 32.42
CA ILE A 531 3.28 11.10 33.86
C ILE A 531 3.49 12.42 34.61
N ASN A 532 3.86 13.48 33.91
CA ASN A 532 4.06 14.78 34.51
C ASN A 532 2.75 15.52 34.85
N CYS A 533 1.60 15.03 34.35
CA CYS A 533 0.29 15.60 34.61
C CYS A 533 -0.40 14.91 35.78
N THR A 534 0.08 15.11 37.02
CA THR A 534 -0.40 14.41 38.22
C THR A 534 -1.90 14.55 38.44
N ASP A 535 -2.50 15.70 38.18
CA ASP A 535 -3.94 15.93 38.35
C ASP A 535 -4.76 15.13 37.33
N TRP A 536 -4.25 14.98 36.11
CA TRP A 536 -4.90 14.17 35.06
C TRP A 536 -4.74 12.66 35.33
N ILE A 537 -3.56 12.21 35.79
CA ILE A 537 -3.28 10.81 36.06
C ILE A 537 -4.16 10.29 37.24
N ASN A 538 -4.28 11.10 38.29
CA ASN A 538 -5.01 10.68 39.47
C ASN A 538 -6.53 10.76 39.23
N TYR A 539 -7.13 9.64 38.81
CA TYR A 539 -8.56 9.54 38.59
C TYR A 539 -9.32 9.60 39.95
N SER A 540 -8.79 8.90 40.95
CA SER A 540 -9.30 8.93 42.33
C SER A 540 -8.18 8.61 43.33
N ASP A 541 -8.51 8.57 44.63
CA ASP A 541 -7.54 8.18 45.67
C ASP A 541 -6.93 6.80 45.40
N LYS A 542 -7.69 5.87 44.82
CA LYS A 542 -7.30 4.49 44.58
C LYS A 542 -6.90 4.22 43.13
N LEU A 543 -7.42 4.97 42.20
CA LEU A 543 -7.27 4.69 40.76
C LEU A 543 -6.45 5.77 40.07
N GLN A 544 -5.66 5.36 39.08
CA GLN A 544 -4.91 6.24 38.19
C GLN A 544 -5.14 5.85 36.73
N ARG A 545 -5.07 6.82 35.82
CA ARG A 545 -5.17 6.59 34.36
C ARG A 545 -3.90 5.98 33.79
N GLU A 546 -4.05 5.21 32.73
CA GLU A 546 -2.93 4.79 31.89
C GLU A 546 -2.24 6.04 31.29
N THR A 547 -0.90 6.03 31.26
CA THR A 547 -0.09 7.19 30.82
C THR A 547 0.49 7.03 29.44
N ASN A 548 0.45 5.82 28.84
CA ASN A 548 0.78 5.61 27.45
C ASN A 548 -0.40 6.02 26.56
N THR A 549 -0.12 6.23 25.27
CA THR A 549 -1.11 6.49 24.24
C THR A 549 -1.14 5.35 23.23
N MET A 550 -2.26 5.20 22.54
CA MET A 550 -2.40 4.29 21.42
C MET A 550 -1.55 4.77 20.23
N PRO A 551 -1.12 3.87 19.31
CA PRO A 551 -0.43 4.29 18.10
C PRO A 551 -1.39 5.04 17.17
N GLN A 552 -0.87 5.89 16.29
CA GLN A 552 -1.66 6.57 15.25
C GLN A 552 -2.54 5.62 14.41
N TRP A 553 -2.08 4.38 14.24
CA TRP A 553 -2.82 3.33 13.53
C TRP A 553 -4.17 2.98 14.18
N ALA A 554 -4.39 3.29 15.46
CA ALA A 554 -5.66 3.06 16.13
C ALA A 554 -6.78 3.87 15.45
N GLY A 555 -6.58 5.17 15.27
CA GLY A 555 -7.51 6.03 14.57
C GLY A 555 -7.71 5.64 13.11
N SER A 556 -6.64 5.28 12.40
CA SER A 556 -6.73 4.93 10.98
C SER A 556 -7.29 3.53 10.71
N CYS A 557 -7.48 2.66 11.72
CA CYS A 557 -8.02 1.32 11.51
C CYS A 557 -9.52 1.27 11.16
N TRP A 558 -10.28 2.33 11.37
CA TRP A 558 -11.74 2.31 11.27
C TRP A 558 -12.37 3.53 10.58
N TYR A 559 -11.60 4.51 10.14
CA TYR A 559 -12.06 5.79 9.58
C TYR A 559 -13.03 5.65 8.38
N TYR A 560 -12.87 4.60 7.58
CA TYR A 560 -13.76 4.28 6.46
C TYR A 560 -15.21 4.01 6.92
N LEU A 561 -15.40 3.54 8.15
CA LEU A 561 -16.74 3.40 8.74
C LEU A 561 -17.30 4.75 9.17
N ARG A 562 -16.46 5.59 9.78
CA ARG A 562 -16.88 6.91 10.27
C ARG A 562 -17.33 7.85 9.17
N TYR A 563 -16.73 7.78 7.99
CA TYR A 563 -17.15 8.57 6.82
C TYR A 563 -18.61 8.35 6.43
N CYS A 564 -19.15 7.17 6.69
CA CYS A 564 -20.54 6.88 6.40
C CYS A 564 -21.53 7.59 7.33
N ASP A 565 -21.04 8.01 8.53
CA ASP A 565 -21.90 8.55 9.59
C ASP A 565 -21.12 9.50 10.53
N PRO A 566 -20.51 10.59 10.01
CA PRO A 566 -19.52 11.37 10.74
C PRO A 566 -20.04 12.10 11.96
N ASP A 567 -21.32 12.48 11.95
CA ASP A 567 -21.95 13.26 13.04
C ASP A 567 -22.75 12.40 14.02
N ASN A 568 -22.84 11.09 13.84
CA ASN A 568 -23.58 10.21 14.73
C ASN A 568 -22.94 10.20 16.12
N THR A 569 -23.74 10.53 17.15
CA THR A 569 -23.32 10.57 18.53
C THR A 569 -23.62 9.28 19.29
N ASP A 570 -24.51 8.44 18.79
CA ASP A 570 -25.01 7.24 19.45
C ASP A 570 -24.30 5.97 18.97
N HIS A 571 -23.77 5.99 17.73
CA HIS A 571 -23.07 4.87 17.11
C HIS A 571 -21.80 5.34 16.40
N PHE A 572 -20.78 4.49 16.33
CA PHE A 572 -19.60 4.76 15.48
C PHE A 572 -19.97 4.69 13.99
N ILE A 573 -20.98 3.91 13.64
CA ILE A 573 -21.74 3.87 12.41
C ILE A 573 -23.13 3.32 12.73
N SER A 574 -24.20 3.91 12.20
CA SER A 574 -25.56 3.39 12.40
C SER A 574 -25.78 2.08 11.61
N PRO A 575 -26.64 1.18 12.10
CA PRO A 575 -26.97 -0.04 11.37
C PRO A 575 -27.50 0.22 9.95
N GLU A 576 -28.26 1.28 9.74
CA GLU A 576 -28.82 1.66 8.45
C GLU A 576 -27.73 2.06 7.45
N ASN A 577 -26.72 2.82 7.92
CA ASN A 577 -25.58 3.24 7.10
C ASN A 577 -24.62 2.08 6.83
N GLU A 578 -24.43 1.20 7.81
CA GLU A 578 -23.66 -0.03 7.64
C GLU A 578 -24.29 -0.94 6.59
N ASP A 579 -25.61 -1.13 6.65
CA ASP A 579 -26.36 -1.94 5.69
C ASP A 579 -26.33 -1.38 4.27
N TYR A 580 -26.38 -0.06 4.12
CA TYR A 580 -26.40 0.56 2.80
C TYR A 580 -25.00 0.63 2.17
N TRP A 581 -24.01 1.13 2.93
CA TRP A 581 -22.66 1.35 2.40
C TRP A 581 -21.79 0.09 2.40
N GLY A 582 -22.05 -0.87 3.31
CA GLY A 582 -21.28 -2.10 3.41
C GLY A 582 -21.64 -3.12 2.32
N ASN A 583 -20.73 -4.06 2.07
CA ASN A 583 -20.96 -5.28 1.33
C ASN A 583 -20.49 -6.46 2.17
N GLU A 584 -21.07 -7.64 1.98
CA GLU A 584 -20.68 -8.85 2.71
C GLU A 584 -19.19 -9.19 2.54
N ASP A 585 -18.65 -9.04 1.31
CA ASP A 585 -17.29 -9.42 0.94
C ASP A 585 -16.25 -8.31 1.15
N GLY A 586 -16.65 -7.11 1.58
CA GLY A 586 -15.76 -5.99 1.81
C GLY A 586 -16.52 -4.67 1.86
N PHE A 587 -16.29 -3.88 2.90
CA PHE A 587 -17.09 -2.69 3.19
C PHE A 587 -16.97 -1.61 2.12
N VAL A 588 -15.73 -1.20 1.81
CA VAL A 588 -15.42 -0.21 0.77
C VAL A 588 -15.32 -0.89 -0.59
N ASP A 589 -16.01 -0.37 -1.62
CA ASP A 589 -16.01 -0.97 -2.96
C ASP A 589 -14.66 -0.83 -3.65
N PHE A 590 -14.00 0.33 -3.54
CA PHE A 590 -12.71 0.57 -4.17
C PHE A 590 -11.82 1.46 -3.30
N TYR A 591 -10.66 0.95 -2.92
CA TYR A 591 -9.69 1.59 -2.03
C TYR A 591 -8.33 1.78 -2.70
N VAL A 592 -7.78 2.99 -2.63
CA VAL A 592 -6.52 3.35 -3.28
C VAL A 592 -5.53 3.92 -2.27
N GLY A 593 -4.28 3.43 -2.30
CA GLY A 593 -3.24 3.93 -1.42
C GLY A 593 -1.90 3.24 -1.59
N GLY A 594 -0.89 3.68 -0.85
CA GLY A 594 0.50 3.25 -0.99
C GLY A 594 0.73 1.76 -0.64
N LYS A 595 1.59 1.10 -1.42
CA LYS A 595 1.98 -0.32 -1.22
C LYS A 595 2.69 -0.60 0.11
N GLU A 596 3.30 0.42 0.73
CA GLU A 596 3.96 0.34 2.02
C GLU A 596 3.01 -0.02 3.16
N HIS A 597 1.72 0.29 2.99
CA HIS A 597 0.69 -0.05 3.97
C HIS A 597 0.23 -1.51 3.93
N ALA A 598 0.76 -2.35 3.02
CA ALA A 598 0.35 -3.74 2.88
C ALA A 598 0.43 -4.54 4.19
N VAL A 599 1.47 -4.34 4.98
CA VAL A 599 1.72 -5.05 6.25
C VAL A 599 1.54 -4.17 7.49
N LEU A 600 1.09 -2.93 7.30
CA LEU A 600 0.77 -1.94 8.33
C LEU A 600 -0.74 -1.72 8.40
N HIS A 601 -1.20 -0.56 7.94
CA HIS A 601 -2.61 -0.15 7.97
C HIS A 601 -3.57 -1.21 7.40
N LEU A 602 -3.29 -1.79 6.23
CA LEU A 602 -4.16 -2.79 5.62
C LEU A 602 -4.29 -4.08 6.45
N LEU A 603 -3.25 -4.47 7.17
CA LEU A 603 -3.30 -5.64 8.04
C LEU A 603 -4.05 -5.32 9.34
N TYR A 604 -3.77 -4.17 9.94
CA TYR A 604 -4.35 -3.76 11.22
C TYR A 604 -5.84 -3.43 11.09
N SER A 605 -6.25 -2.74 10.03
CA SER A 605 -7.67 -2.46 9.75
C SER A 605 -8.48 -3.75 9.53
N ARG A 606 -7.90 -4.75 8.81
CA ARG A 606 -8.54 -6.07 8.67
C ARG A 606 -8.73 -6.77 10.00
N PHE A 607 -7.73 -6.70 10.87
CA PHE A 607 -7.82 -7.29 12.21
C PHE A 607 -8.93 -6.64 13.05
N TRP A 608 -8.96 -5.31 13.16
CA TRP A 608 -9.99 -4.59 13.91
C TRP A 608 -11.38 -4.86 13.35
N HIS A 609 -11.52 -4.81 12.03
CA HIS A 609 -12.80 -5.10 11.36
C HIS A 609 -13.33 -6.50 11.67
N LYS A 610 -12.44 -7.51 11.67
CA LYS A 610 -12.81 -8.89 12.02
C LYS A 610 -13.27 -9.03 13.47
N VAL A 611 -12.62 -8.34 14.39
CA VAL A 611 -13.06 -8.34 15.79
C VAL A 611 -14.46 -7.70 15.92
N LEU A 612 -14.69 -6.57 15.25
CA LEU A 612 -16.00 -5.91 15.26
C LEU A 612 -17.08 -6.77 14.59
N ASN A 613 -16.76 -7.48 13.52
CA ASN A 613 -17.67 -8.44 12.88
C ASN A 613 -17.98 -9.63 13.83
N ASP A 614 -16.98 -10.21 14.47
CA ASP A 614 -17.16 -11.33 15.41
C ASP A 614 -18.06 -10.96 16.60
N LEU A 615 -17.94 -9.72 17.08
CA LEU A 615 -18.74 -9.18 18.19
C LEU A 615 -20.15 -8.72 17.75
N GLY A 616 -20.44 -8.78 16.45
CA GLY A 616 -21.76 -8.44 15.90
C GLY A 616 -22.00 -6.95 15.66
N HIS A 617 -20.94 -6.12 15.70
CA HIS A 617 -21.02 -4.69 15.40
C HIS A 617 -20.98 -4.39 13.90
N LEU A 618 -20.48 -5.31 13.06
CA LEU A 618 -20.45 -5.22 11.60
C LEU A 618 -20.91 -6.52 10.97
N LYS A 619 -21.54 -6.43 9.81
CA LYS A 619 -21.97 -7.58 8.99
C LYS A 619 -20.91 -7.99 7.99
N SER A 620 -20.15 -7.02 7.45
CA SER A 620 -19.04 -7.26 6.53
C SER A 620 -17.86 -7.92 7.24
N LYS A 621 -17.14 -8.80 6.53
CA LYS A 621 -16.00 -9.55 7.08
C LYS A 621 -14.66 -8.88 6.83
N GLU A 622 -14.59 -8.01 5.83
CA GLU A 622 -13.38 -7.32 5.38
C GLU A 622 -13.66 -5.82 5.18
N PRO A 623 -12.66 -4.95 5.44
CA PRO A 623 -12.84 -3.51 5.27
C PRO A 623 -12.87 -3.08 3.80
N PHE A 624 -12.09 -3.73 2.92
CA PHE A 624 -11.85 -3.25 1.55
C PHE A 624 -12.00 -4.38 0.54
N LYS A 625 -13.00 -4.28 -0.36
CA LYS A 625 -13.28 -5.29 -1.39
C LYS A 625 -12.20 -5.29 -2.48
N LYS A 626 -11.98 -4.13 -3.09
CA LYS A 626 -10.97 -3.94 -4.13
C LYS A 626 -9.92 -2.94 -3.67
N TYR A 627 -8.67 -3.29 -3.86
CA TYR A 627 -7.53 -2.43 -3.53
C TYR A 627 -6.63 -2.18 -4.74
N PHE A 628 -6.13 -0.96 -4.86
CA PHE A 628 -5.16 -0.59 -5.88
C PHE A 628 -4.00 0.20 -5.25
N ALA A 629 -2.77 -0.19 -5.61
CA ALA A 629 -1.57 0.51 -5.17
C ALA A 629 -0.95 1.29 -6.34
N PRO A 630 -1.01 2.63 -6.33
CA PRO A 630 -0.32 3.44 -7.33
C PRO A 630 1.20 3.27 -7.23
N GLY A 631 1.91 3.53 -8.34
CA GLY A 631 3.35 3.67 -8.33
C GLY A 631 3.79 4.96 -7.63
N LEU A 632 5.09 5.13 -7.44
CA LEU A 632 5.62 6.35 -6.86
C LEU A 632 5.95 7.38 -7.94
N ILE A 633 5.60 8.64 -7.70
CA ILE A 633 6.13 9.75 -8.48
C ILE A 633 7.49 10.13 -7.90
N MET A 634 8.53 9.93 -8.71
CA MET A 634 9.92 10.22 -8.37
C MET A 634 10.26 11.67 -8.74
N GLY A 635 11.28 12.23 -8.12
CA GLY A 635 11.85 13.51 -8.56
C GLY A 635 12.37 13.46 -10.00
N GLU A 636 12.68 14.60 -10.59
CA GLU A 636 13.30 14.67 -11.93
C GLU A 636 14.64 13.94 -12.00
N ASP A 637 15.29 13.75 -10.84
CA ASP A 637 16.51 12.98 -10.65
C ASP A 637 16.30 11.45 -10.62
N GLY A 638 15.06 10.99 -10.71
CA GLY A 638 14.68 9.57 -10.63
C GLY A 638 14.79 8.97 -9.22
N GLN A 639 14.94 9.80 -8.18
CA GLN A 639 14.92 9.37 -6.78
C GLN A 639 13.58 9.66 -6.12
N LYS A 640 13.26 8.93 -5.05
CA LYS A 640 12.07 9.22 -4.23
C LYS A 640 12.13 10.66 -3.72
N MET A 641 11.03 11.40 -3.90
CA MET A 641 10.94 12.77 -3.40
C MET A 641 11.09 12.82 -1.89
N SER A 642 12.00 13.67 -1.42
CA SER A 642 12.14 13.94 0.02
C SER A 642 12.58 15.37 0.27
N LYS A 643 12.14 15.94 1.40
CA LYS A 643 12.53 17.29 1.82
C LYS A 643 14.04 17.42 2.06
N SER A 644 14.69 16.34 2.50
CA SER A 644 16.14 16.30 2.75
C SER A 644 16.97 16.35 1.46
N LEU A 645 16.44 15.81 0.36
CA LEU A 645 17.07 15.85 -0.96
C LEU A 645 16.77 17.16 -1.72
N GLY A 646 15.75 17.92 -1.29
CA GLY A 646 15.33 19.14 -1.97
C GLY A 646 14.72 18.91 -3.37
N ASN A 647 14.29 17.69 -3.68
CA ASN A 647 13.74 17.29 -4.98
C ASN A 647 12.20 17.21 -4.98
N VAL A 648 11.55 17.74 -3.95
CA VAL A 648 10.10 17.80 -3.82
C VAL A 648 9.54 18.87 -4.75
N VAL A 649 8.51 18.52 -5.54
CA VAL A 649 7.75 19.47 -6.36
C VAL A 649 6.44 19.81 -5.64
N ASN A 650 6.22 21.11 -5.41
CA ASN A 650 5.00 21.61 -4.78
C ASN A 650 3.87 21.70 -5.84
N PRO A 651 2.70 21.07 -5.60
CA PRO A 651 1.56 21.21 -6.50
C PRO A 651 1.11 22.67 -6.70
N ASP A 652 1.24 23.54 -5.69
CA ASP A 652 0.87 24.97 -5.79
C ASP A 652 1.63 25.65 -6.95
N ASP A 653 2.93 25.37 -7.12
CA ASP A 653 3.75 25.94 -8.19
C ASP A 653 3.26 25.50 -9.58
N VAL A 654 2.74 24.28 -9.69
CA VAL A 654 2.20 23.74 -10.95
C VAL A 654 0.83 24.35 -11.25
N VAL A 655 -0.05 24.44 -10.24
CA VAL A 655 -1.39 25.01 -10.37
C VAL A 655 -1.31 26.49 -10.74
N GLU A 656 -0.45 27.28 -10.08
CA GLU A 656 -0.28 28.70 -10.38
C GLU A 656 0.15 28.95 -11.84
N ASN A 657 1.06 28.12 -12.35
CA ASN A 657 1.64 28.33 -13.68
C ASN A 657 0.87 27.68 -14.82
N TYR A 658 0.17 26.55 -14.56
CA TYR A 658 -0.44 25.71 -15.60
C TYR A 658 -1.92 25.37 -15.37
N GLY A 659 -2.46 25.63 -14.18
CA GLY A 659 -3.83 25.32 -13.79
C GLY A 659 -3.97 23.91 -13.17
N ALA A 660 -5.01 23.74 -12.36
CA ALA A 660 -5.35 22.49 -11.67
C ALA A 660 -5.64 21.36 -12.66
N ASP A 661 -6.40 21.64 -13.73
CA ASP A 661 -6.71 20.64 -14.75
C ASP A 661 -5.46 20.12 -15.48
N SER A 662 -4.43 20.95 -15.64
CA SER A 662 -3.16 20.51 -16.22
C SER A 662 -2.39 19.57 -15.32
N LEU A 663 -2.41 19.83 -14.00
CA LEU A 663 -1.79 18.92 -13.02
C LEU A 663 -2.51 17.57 -13.01
N ARG A 664 -3.82 17.57 -12.87
CA ARG A 664 -4.67 16.36 -12.91
C ARG A 664 -4.39 15.50 -14.15
N LEU A 665 -4.42 16.11 -15.33
CA LEU A 665 -4.14 15.42 -16.58
C LEU A 665 -2.72 14.87 -16.65
N TYR A 666 -1.73 15.62 -16.15
CA TYR A 666 -0.35 15.18 -16.24
C TYR A 666 -0.08 13.98 -15.33
N GLU A 667 -0.60 13.98 -14.11
CA GLU A 667 -0.55 12.85 -13.17
C GLU A 667 -1.03 11.55 -13.84
N MET A 668 -2.11 11.63 -14.59
CA MET A 668 -2.72 10.50 -15.28
C MET A 668 -2.08 10.15 -16.62
N PHE A 669 -1.35 11.09 -17.22
CA PHE A 669 -0.74 10.92 -18.56
C PHE A 669 0.68 10.36 -18.53
N MET A 670 1.44 10.53 -17.42
CA MET A 670 2.86 10.15 -17.32
C MET A 670 3.12 8.66 -17.62
N GLY A 671 2.16 7.76 -17.37
CA GLY A 671 2.30 6.33 -17.61
C GLY A 671 1.21 5.50 -16.94
N PRO A 672 1.35 4.18 -16.91
CA PRO A 672 0.45 3.30 -16.16
C PRO A 672 0.45 3.66 -14.68
N LEU A 673 -0.74 3.64 -14.06
CA LEU A 673 -0.92 4.10 -12.68
C LEU A 673 -0.15 3.26 -11.65
N ASP A 674 0.09 1.98 -11.92
CA ASP A 674 0.78 1.03 -11.05
C ASP A 674 2.32 1.05 -11.14
N GLN A 675 2.89 1.93 -11.99
CA GLN A 675 4.33 2.01 -12.21
C GLN A 675 4.95 3.26 -11.59
N ASP A 676 6.16 3.12 -11.05
CA ASP A 676 6.97 4.25 -10.58
C ASP A 676 7.40 5.11 -11.78
N LYS A 677 7.27 6.44 -11.67
CA LYS A 677 7.46 7.39 -12.79
C LYS A 677 8.26 8.62 -12.36
N PRO A 678 9.23 9.09 -13.14
CA PRO A 678 9.91 10.35 -12.86
C PRO A 678 9.02 11.54 -13.26
N TRP A 679 8.97 12.55 -12.41
CA TRP A 679 8.35 13.84 -12.73
C TRP A 679 9.12 14.55 -13.84
N ALA A 680 8.43 15.25 -14.73
CA ALA A 680 9.04 16.09 -15.75
C ALA A 680 8.15 17.27 -16.13
N MET A 681 8.55 18.50 -15.79
CA MET A 681 7.78 19.73 -16.08
C MET A 681 7.42 19.88 -17.56
N LYS A 682 8.26 19.40 -18.46
CA LYS A 682 7.99 19.40 -19.91
C LYS A 682 6.73 18.62 -20.31
N GLY A 683 6.36 17.60 -19.52
CA GLY A 683 5.13 16.85 -19.73
C GLY A 683 3.91 17.65 -19.33
N VAL A 684 3.97 18.42 -18.24
CA VAL A 684 2.92 19.37 -17.83
C VAL A 684 2.60 20.36 -18.94
N GLU A 685 3.63 20.96 -19.57
CA GLU A 685 3.46 21.84 -20.73
C GLU A 685 2.74 21.13 -21.91
N GLY A 686 2.95 19.83 -22.06
CA GLY A 686 2.31 19.02 -23.12
C GLY A 686 0.80 18.96 -22.95
N VAL A 687 0.33 18.59 -21.75
CA VAL A 687 -1.09 18.49 -21.43
C VAL A 687 -1.75 19.88 -21.34
N HIS A 688 -1.03 20.90 -20.87
CA HIS A 688 -1.50 22.26 -20.88
C HIS A 688 -1.79 22.78 -22.29
N ARG A 689 -0.93 22.45 -23.27
CA ARG A 689 -1.17 22.75 -24.70
C ARG A 689 -2.38 21.99 -25.25
N PHE A 690 -2.62 20.77 -24.78
CA PHE A 690 -3.82 20.02 -25.15
C PHE A 690 -5.10 20.74 -24.67
N LEU A 691 -5.16 21.14 -23.39
CA LEU A 691 -6.29 21.90 -22.86
C LEU A 691 -6.50 23.25 -23.59
N ALA A 692 -5.43 23.97 -23.87
CA ALA A 692 -5.50 25.20 -24.68
C ALA A 692 -6.02 24.95 -26.12
N LYS A 693 -5.77 23.75 -26.67
CA LYS A 693 -6.33 23.38 -27.99
C LYS A 693 -7.84 23.13 -27.89
N VAL A 694 -8.30 22.40 -26.89
CA VAL A 694 -9.74 22.19 -26.63
C VAL A 694 -10.45 23.51 -26.42
N TRP A 695 -9.88 24.41 -25.63
CA TRP A 695 -10.41 25.75 -25.41
C TRP A 695 -10.61 26.50 -26.74
N ARG A 696 -9.60 26.48 -27.64
CA ARG A 696 -9.68 27.20 -28.94
C ARG A 696 -10.62 26.58 -29.97
N VAL A 697 -11.08 25.35 -29.77
CA VAL A 697 -12.19 24.79 -30.57
C VAL A 697 -13.49 25.49 -30.19
N ALA A 698 -13.74 25.69 -28.90
CA ALA A 698 -14.96 26.30 -28.40
C ALA A 698 -14.95 27.83 -28.39
N CYS A 699 -13.80 28.45 -28.13
CA CYS A 699 -13.67 29.88 -27.85
C CYS A 699 -12.65 30.53 -28.82
N SER A 700 -12.98 31.75 -29.25
CA SER A 700 -12.07 32.63 -29.96
C SER A 700 -11.92 33.94 -29.17
N GLU A 701 -10.78 34.58 -29.33
CA GLU A 701 -10.46 35.80 -28.66
C GLU A 701 -10.71 36.98 -29.64
N ASP A 702 -11.43 37.98 -29.16
CA ASP A 702 -11.68 39.20 -29.96
C ASP A 702 -10.45 40.13 -29.96
N SER A 703 -10.55 41.27 -30.66
CA SER A 703 -9.48 42.27 -30.78
C SER A 703 -9.15 42.96 -29.45
N GLU A 704 -10.02 42.89 -28.47
CA GLU A 704 -9.85 43.48 -27.12
C GLU A 704 -9.31 42.49 -26.10
N GLY A 705 -9.12 41.23 -26.49
CA GLY A 705 -8.61 40.17 -25.61
C GLY A 705 -9.70 39.44 -24.81
N LYS A 706 -10.98 39.66 -25.17
CA LYS A 706 -12.12 38.99 -24.58
C LYS A 706 -12.40 37.68 -25.29
N TRP A 707 -12.67 36.65 -24.52
CA TRP A 707 -13.02 35.33 -25.04
C TRP A 707 -14.51 35.23 -25.33
N GLU A 708 -14.88 34.81 -26.53
CA GLU A 708 -16.24 34.60 -27.00
C GLU A 708 -16.38 33.23 -27.64
N LEU A 709 -17.63 32.74 -27.76
CA LEU A 709 -17.92 31.49 -28.45
C LEU A 709 -17.38 31.52 -29.89
N SER A 710 -16.63 30.51 -30.25
CA SER A 710 -16.07 30.34 -31.60
C SER A 710 -17.18 30.05 -32.61
N GLY A 711 -17.16 30.73 -33.78
CA GLY A 711 -18.04 30.40 -34.89
C GLY A 711 -17.82 28.99 -35.50
N LYS A 712 -16.90 28.23 -34.94
CA LYS A 712 -16.60 26.85 -35.33
C LYS A 712 -17.61 25.84 -34.81
N ILE A 713 -18.25 26.12 -33.67
CA ILE A 713 -19.29 25.27 -33.11
C ILE A 713 -20.62 25.62 -33.77
N VAL A 714 -21.22 24.63 -34.44
CA VAL A 714 -22.45 24.82 -35.24
C VAL A 714 -23.49 23.73 -34.93
N GLU A 715 -24.74 24.03 -35.21
CA GLU A 715 -25.77 22.98 -35.27
C GLU A 715 -25.57 22.17 -36.56
N GLY A 716 -25.64 20.84 -36.48
CA GLY A 716 -25.49 19.99 -37.65
C GLY A 716 -25.02 18.58 -37.34
N GLN A 717 -24.63 17.85 -38.36
CA GLN A 717 -24.09 16.49 -38.29
C GLN A 717 -22.82 16.37 -39.13
N ASP A 718 -21.90 15.52 -38.69
CA ASP A 718 -20.68 15.17 -39.41
C ASP A 718 -20.37 13.71 -39.07
N ASP A 719 -20.50 12.81 -40.05
CA ASP A 719 -20.36 11.38 -39.88
C ASP A 719 -18.93 10.96 -39.49
N ASP A 720 -17.93 11.65 -40.05
CA ASP A 720 -16.52 11.36 -39.75
C ASP A 720 -16.18 11.78 -38.30
N LEU A 721 -16.65 12.94 -37.86
CA LEU A 721 -16.46 13.36 -36.46
C LEU A 721 -17.29 12.52 -35.51
N ALA A 722 -18.51 12.10 -35.89
CA ALA A 722 -19.34 11.18 -35.10
C ALA A 722 -18.62 9.86 -34.87
N LYS A 723 -18.03 9.28 -35.94
CA LYS A 723 -17.25 8.06 -35.84
C LYS A 723 -16.06 8.21 -34.88
N VAL A 724 -15.25 9.26 -35.01
CA VAL A 724 -14.11 9.52 -34.13
C VAL A 724 -14.56 9.71 -32.66
N THR A 725 -15.69 10.41 -32.45
CA THR A 725 -16.25 10.63 -31.12
C THR A 725 -16.67 9.32 -30.46
N HIS A 726 -17.41 8.47 -31.18
CA HIS A 726 -17.83 7.16 -30.65
C HIS A 726 -16.66 6.17 -30.43
N GLN A 727 -15.64 6.20 -31.28
CA GLN A 727 -14.39 5.48 -31.02
C GLN A 727 -13.72 5.98 -29.73
N THR A 728 -13.80 7.29 -29.46
CA THR A 728 -13.25 7.89 -28.24
C THR A 728 -14.06 7.49 -27.02
N ILE A 729 -15.41 7.49 -27.08
CA ILE A 729 -16.26 7.00 -25.98
C ILE A 729 -15.81 5.60 -25.55
N LYS A 730 -15.75 4.65 -26.50
CA LYS A 730 -15.34 3.27 -26.21
C LYS A 730 -13.98 3.18 -25.54
N ARG A 731 -12.98 3.86 -26.12
CA ARG A 731 -11.59 3.81 -25.59
C ARG A 731 -11.47 4.45 -24.21
N VAL A 732 -12.16 5.55 -23.96
CA VAL A 732 -12.15 6.24 -22.65
C VAL A 732 -12.83 5.38 -21.61
N GLU A 733 -13.99 4.80 -21.91
CA GLU A 733 -14.71 3.93 -21.00
C GLU A 733 -13.91 2.67 -20.62
N GLU A 734 -13.35 1.96 -21.62
CA GLU A 734 -12.49 0.81 -21.39
C GLU A 734 -11.25 1.19 -20.56
N ALA A 735 -10.68 2.37 -20.80
CA ALA A 735 -9.50 2.86 -20.09
C ALA A 735 -9.80 3.24 -18.63
N ILE A 736 -10.93 3.90 -18.33
CA ILE A 736 -11.33 4.19 -16.95
C ILE A 736 -11.58 2.88 -16.19
N ASN A 737 -12.34 1.94 -16.77
CA ASN A 737 -12.63 0.67 -16.12
C ASN A 737 -11.39 -0.19 -15.86
N SER A 738 -10.32 -0.03 -16.64
CA SER A 738 -9.04 -0.72 -16.49
C SER A 738 -7.95 0.12 -15.82
N LEU A 739 -8.26 1.33 -15.34
CA LEU A 739 -7.34 2.30 -14.70
C LEU A 739 -6.15 2.69 -15.62
N ARG A 740 -6.37 2.68 -16.95
CA ARG A 740 -5.37 3.08 -17.95
C ARG A 740 -5.62 4.50 -18.44
N PHE A 741 -5.60 5.46 -17.54
CA PHE A 741 -5.95 6.85 -17.81
C PHE A 741 -5.10 7.51 -18.90
N ASN A 742 -3.82 7.15 -19.03
CA ASN A 742 -2.95 7.60 -20.09
C ASN A 742 -3.48 7.24 -21.49
N THR A 743 -4.12 6.07 -21.63
CA THR A 743 -4.79 5.64 -22.86
C THR A 743 -6.04 6.47 -23.14
N ALA A 744 -6.84 6.77 -22.11
CA ALA A 744 -8.01 7.65 -22.22
C ALA A 744 -7.61 9.06 -22.71
N ILE A 745 -6.60 9.65 -22.08
CA ILE A 745 -6.10 10.98 -22.43
C ILE A 745 -5.57 11.00 -23.86
N SER A 746 -4.84 9.96 -24.28
CA SER A 746 -4.37 9.84 -25.67
C SER A 746 -5.53 9.78 -26.67
N ALA A 747 -6.60 9.03 -26.37
CA ALA A 747 -7.80 8.97 -27.20
C ALA A 747 -8.49 10.34 -27.30
N MET A 748 -8.63 11.06 -26.20
CA MET A 748 -9.18 12.40 -26.18
C MET A 748 -8.32 13.41 -26.96
N MET A 749 -6.98 13.28 -26.90
CA MET A 749 -6.07 14.11 -27.70
C MET A 749 -6.24 13.88 -29.21
N GLU A 750 -6.45 12.62 -29.62
CA GLU A 750 -6.73 12.27 -31.04
C GLU A 750 -8.06 12.87 -31.49
N CYS A 751 -9.12 12.78 -30.69
CA CYS A 751 -10.42 13.37 -30.97
C CYS A 751 -10.36 14.91 -31.08
N ALA A 752 -9.69 15.56 -30.14
CA ALA A 752 -9.47 17.01 -30.18
C ALA A 752 -8.66 17.46 -31.39
N ASN A 753 -7.74 16.63 -31.91
CA ASN A 753 -7.02 16.89 -33.14
C ASN A 753 -7.99 16.89 -34.36
N ALA A 754 -8.91 15.91 -34.43
CA ALA A 754 -9.94 15.85 -35.45
C ALA A 754 -10.84 17.10 -35.42
N TYR A 755 -11.33 17.48 -34.23
CA TYR A 755 -12.11 18.70 -34.09
C TYR A 755 -11.34 19.97 -34.44
N THR A 756 -10.03 20.02 -34.13
CA THR A 756 -9.19 21.17 -34.52
C THR A 756 -9.04 21.27 -36.02
N ALA A 757 -8.89 20.15 -36.70
CA ALA A 757 -8.71 20.09 -38.15
C ALA A 757 -10.01 20.37 -38.93
N ALA A 758 -11.17 20.03 -38.38
CA ALA A 758 -12.46 20.29 -39.00
C ALA A 758 -12.73 21.79 -39.16
N LYS A 759 -13.45 22.17 -40.18
CA LYS A 759 -13.86 23.57 -40.41
C LYS A 759 -14.99 23.97 -39.45
N GLU A 760 -15.93 23.09 -39.28
CA GLU A 760 -17.10 23.22 -38.42
C GLU A 760 -17.19 21.98 -37.50
N VAL A 761 -17.68 22.11 -36.28
CA VAL A 761 -17.82 21.03 -35.33
C VAL A 761 -19.26 21.02 -34.82
N PRO A 762 -20.00 19.90 -34.98
CA PRO A 762 -21.35 19.77 -34.45
C PRO A 762 -21.35 19.93 -32.92
N LYS A 763 -22.24 20.79 -32.43
CA LYS A 763 -22.37 21.10 -31.00
C LYS A 763 -22.60 19.86 -30.14
N ASP A 764 -23.48 18.96 -30.55
CA ASP A 764 -23.80 17.73 -29.79
C ASP A 764 -22.59 16.79 -29.66
N LEU A 765 -21.79 16.66 -30.71
CA LEU A 765 -20.57 15.87 -30.69
C LEU A 765 -19.51 16.50 -29.77
N PHE A 766 -19.42 17.83 -29.76
CA PHE A 766 -18.48 18.53 -28.90
C PHE A 766 -18.92 18.45 -27.42
N LEU A 767 -20.21 18.55 -27.12
CA LEU A 767 -20.76 18.32 -25.78
C LEU A 767 -20.48 16.88 -25.30
N THR A 768 -20.66 15.91 -26.20
CA THR A 768 -20.28 14.52 -25.93
C THR A 768 -18.80 14.39 -25.53
N PHE A 769 -17.91 15.03 -26.28
CA PHE A 769 -16.49 15.08 -25.95
C PHE A 769 -16.21 15.76 -24.59
N LEU A 770 -16.89 16.86 -24.26
CA LEU A 770 -16.76 17.54 -22.97
C LEU A 770 -17.16 16.62 -21.80
N LYS A 771 -18.21 15.80 -21.99
CA LYS A 771 -18.61 14.79 -20.98
C LYS A 771 -17.49 13.79 -20.73
N LEU A 772 -16.77 13.33 -21.79
CA LEU A 772 -15.63 12.44 -21.64
C LEU A 772 -14.45 13.11 -20.94
N LEU A 773 -14.25 14.41 -21.19
CA LEU A 773 -13.16 15.19 -20.63
C LEU A 773 -13.42 15.60 -19.17
N SER A 774 -14.69 15.80 -18.79
CA SER A 774 -15.06 16.39 -17.48
C SER A 774 -14.51 15.63 -16.26
N PRO A 775 -14.36 14.30 -16.21
CA PRO A 775 -13.70 13.65 -15.09
C PRO A 775 -12.21 13.97 -14.96
N PHE A 776 -11.54 14.26 -16.08
CA PHE A 776 -10.10 14.52 -16.16
C PHE A 776 -9.75 15.99 -15.96
N ALA A 777 -10.52 16.89 -16.57
CA ALA A 777 -10.33 18.34 -16.56
C ALA A 777 -11.67 19.04 -16.27
N PRO A 778 -12.18 18.94 -15.04
CA PRO A 778 -13.53 19.37 -14.71
C PRO A 778 -13.75 20.87 -14.84
N HIS A 779 -12.77 21.69 -14.49
CA HIS A 779 -12.93 23.14 -14.52
C HIS A 779 -13.10 23.67 -15.96
N LEU A 780 -12.22 23.24 -16.88
CA LEU A 780 -12.27 23.63 -18.28
C LEU A 780 -13.54 23.11 -18.96
N ALA A 781 -13.92 21.87 -18.68
CA ALA A 781 -15.09 21.25 -19.27
C ALA A 781 -16.37 21.97 -18.86
N GLU A 782 -16.55 22.28 -17.57
CA GLU A 782 -17.72 23.02 -17.05
C GLU A 782 -17.73 24.47 -17.54
N GLU A 783 -16.59 25.15 -17.64
CA GLU A 783 -16.55 26.51 -18.19
C GLU A 783 -17.01 26.55 -19.64
N ILE A 784 -16.52 25.61 -20.47
CA ILE A 784 -16.97 25.54 -21.88
C ILE A 784 -18.46 25.18 -21.95
N ASN A 785 -18.95 24.26 -21.17
CA ASN A 785 -20.36 23.88 -21.04
C ASN A 785 -21.23 25.11 -20.72
N SER A 786 -20.81 25.92 -19.77
CA SER A 786 -21.46 27.18 -19.38
C SER A 786 -21.49 28.20 -20.54
N ILE A 787 -20.39 28.32 -21.27
CA ILE A 787 -20.31 29.22 -22.45
C ILE A 787 -21.27 28.76 -23.58
N LEU A 788 -21.43 27.47 -23.77
CA LEU A 788 -22.39 26.87 -24.71
C LEU A 788 -23.84 27.00 -24.27
N LYS A 789 -24.06 27.53 -23.02
CA LYS A 789 -25.36 27.76 -22.41
C LYS A 789 -26.20 26.50 -22.20
N GLU A 790 -25.55 25.40 -21.91
CA GLU A 790 -26.22 24.23 -21.39
C GLU A 790 -26.54 24.48 -19.91
N GLY A 791 -27.78 24.26 -19.50
CA GLY A 791 -28.26 24.66 -18.18
C GLY A 791 -27.88 23.72 -17.03
N GLU A 792 -27.41 22.53 -17.34
CA GLU A 792 -27.09 21.47 -16.38
C GLU A 792 -25.58 21.20 -16.33
N LEU A 793 -25.03 20.99 -15.13
CA LEU A 793 -23.63 20.66 -14.97
C LEU A 793 -23.30 19.33 -15.66
N LEU A 794 -22.12 19.21 -16.24
CA LEU A 794 -21.67 17.98 -16.89
C LEU A 794 -21.61 16.81 -15.87
N SER A 795 -21.25 17.12 -14.63
CA SER A 795 -21.22 16.14 -13.54
C SER A 795 -22.58 15.55 -13.15
N GLU A 796 -23.67 16.21 -13.51
CA GLU A 796 -25.07 15.79 -13.27
C GLU A 796 -25.67 15.07 -14.49
N GLN A 797 -25.02 15.22 -15.65
CA GLN A 797 -25.47 14.59 -16.89
C GLN A 797 -25.04 13.12 -16.98
N ARG A 798 -25.81 12.34 -17.77
CA ARG A 798 -25.47 10.95 -18.02
C ARG A 798 -24.23 10.81 -18.90
N TRP A 799 -23.45 9.76 -18.61
CA TRP A 799 -22.35 9.32 -19.46
C TRP A 799 -22.84 9.05 -20.88
N PRO A 800 -22.07 9.42 -21.93
CA PRO A 800 -22.52 9.26 -23.30
C PRO A 800 -22.70 7.81 -23.68
N GLU A 801 -23.80 7.49 -24.34
CA GLU A 801 -24.06 6.15 -24.86
C GLU A 801 -23.22 5.88 -26.13
N LEU A 802 -22.67 4.67 -26.22
CA LEU A 802 -21.90 4.22 -27.37
C LEU A 802 -22.85 3.72 -28.47
N ASP A 803 -22.77 4.31 -29.67
CA ASP A 803 -23.37 3.74 -30.88
C ASP A 803 -22.37 2.80 -31.56
N GLU A 804 -22.52 1.50 -31.35
CA GLU A 804 -21.63 0.49 -31.96
C GLU A 804 -21.71 0.45 -33.48
N SER A 805 -22.79 0.92 -34.09
CA SER A 805 -22.94 0.94 -35.55
C SER A 805 -21.92 1.88 -36.23
N LEU A 806 -21.51 2.93 -35.54
CA LEU A 806 -20.49 3.88 -35.99
C LEU A 806 -19.05 3.33 -35.87
N LEU A 807 -18.86 2.22 -35.14
CA LEU A 807 -17.55 1.58 -34.99
C LEU A 807 -17.22 0.60 -36.13
N VAL A 808 -18.22 0.23 -36.94
CA VAL A 808 -18.02 -0.68 -38.04
C VAL A 808 -17.13 0.00 -39.07
N GLU A 809 -15.93 -0.49 -39.25
CA GLU A 809 -15.06 -0.05 -40.34
C GLU A 809 -15.66 -0.52 -41.67
N SER A 810 -16.07 0.42 -42.53
CA SER A 810 -16.50 0.09 -43.90
C SER A 810 -15.33 -0.40 -44.76
N GLU A 811 -14.12 0.06 -44.47
CA GLU A 811 -12.88 -0.33 -45.15
C GLU A 811 -11.78 -0.61 -44.15
N ILE A 812 -10.94 -1.58 -44.48
CA ILE A 812 -9.75 -1.94 -43.73
C ILE A 812 -8.50 -1.82 -44.59
N GLN A 813 -7.37 -1.45 -43.95
CA GLN A 813 -6.08 -1.43 -44.65
C GLN A 813 -5.39 -2.80 -44.55
N LEU A 814 -5.28 -3.53 -45.66
CA LEU A 814 -4.52 -4.76 -45.74
C LEU A 814 -3.06 -4.49 -46.12
N ILE A 815 -2.17 -5.10 -45.35
CA ILE A 815 -0.72 -5.11 -45.67
C ILE A 815 -0.47 -6.15 -46.77
N VAL A 816 0.13 -5.75 -47.89
CA VAL A 816 0.50 -6.69 -48.96
C VAL A 816 2.00 -6.93 -48.93
N GLN A 817 2.36 -8.19 -48.86
CA GLN A 817 3.75 -8.66 -48.91
C GLN A 817 3.99 -9.49 -50.15
N VAL A 818 5.19 -9.38 -50.73
CA VAL A 818 5.69 -10.28 -51.74
C VAL A 818 6.95 -10.94 -51.22
N ASN A 819 6.91 -12.27 -51.07
CA ASN A 819 7.98 -13.09 -50.49
C ASN A 819 8.38 -12.58 -49.10
N GLY A 820 7.38 -12.22 -48.25
CA GLY A 820 7.56 -11.77 -46.85
C GLY A 820 8.03 -10.30 -46.70
N LYS A 821 8.20 -9.56 -47.81
CA LYS A 821 8.56 -8.13 -47.75
C LYS A 821 7.36 -7.24 -48.08
N LEU A 822 7.11 -6.23 -47.26
CA LEU A 822 6.06 -5.24 -47.48
C LEU A 822 6.22 -4.57 -48.85
N ARG A 823 5.16 -4.53 -49.65
CA ARG A 823 5.15 -3.92 -51.00
C ARG A 823 4.02 -2.93 -51.23
N ALA A 824 2.87 -3.15 -50.60
CA ALA A 824 1.74 -2.24 -50.68
C ALA A 824 0.90 -2.25 -49.41
N ARG A 825 0.07 -1.22 -49.29
CA ARG A 825 -1.02 -1.13 -48.31
C ARG A 825 -2.27 -0.75 -49.12
N ILE A 826 -3.23 -1.65 -49.18
CA ILE A 826 -4.46 -1.48 -49.96
C ILE A 826 -5.67 -1.28 -49.00
N GLN A 827 -6.56 -0.38 -49.39
CA GLN A 827 -7.87 -0.22 -48.75
C GLN A 827 -8.87 -1.20 -49.37
N VAL A 828 -9.56 -1.97 -48.56
CA VAL A 828 -10.58 -2.92 -49.00
C VAL A 828 -11.77 -2.89 -48.05
N PRO A 829 -12.99 -3.25 -48.47
CA PRO A 829 -14.14 -3.38 -47.57
C PRO A 829 -13.80 -4.29 -46.37
N ALA A 830 -14.31 -3.97 -45.19
CA ALA A 830 -14.00 -4.73 -43.96
C ALA A 830 -14.49 -6.18 -44.04
N ASP A 831 -15.53 -6.43 -44.79
CA ASP A 831 -16.15 -7.75 -45.05
C ASP A 831 -15.59 -8.42 -46.31
N VAL A 832 -14.50 -7.93 -46.87
CA VAL A 832 -13.88 -8.43 -48.10
C VAL A 832 -13.63 -9.94 -48.01
N SER A 833 -14.10 -10.66 -49.04
CA SER A 833 -13.80 -12.09 -49.15
C SER A 833 -12.30 -12.35 -49.35
N LYS A 834 -11.84 -13.56 -49.02
CA LYS A 834 -10.44 -13.94 -49.25
C LYS A 834 -10.06 -13.81 -50.73
N GLU A 835 -11.00 -14.19 -51.63
CA GLU A 835 -10.83 -14.12 -53.07
C GLU A 835 -10.74 -12.66 -53.58
N ASP A 836 -11.55 -11.75 -53.01
CA ASP A 836 -11.49 -10.35 -53.44
C ASP A 836 -10.31 -9.60 -52.83
N ALA A 837 -9.91 -9.94 -51.60
CA ALA A 837 -8.66 -9.44 -51.01
C ALA A 837 -7.40 -9.86 -51.82
N GLU A 838 -7.41 -11.11 -52.29
CA GLU A 838 -6.35 -11.62 -53.17
C GLU A 838 -6.33 -10.86 -54.54
N LYS A 839 -7.51 -10.67 -55.15
CA LYS A 839 -7.63 -9.90 -56.41
C LYS A 839 -7.15 -8.46 -56.24
N ALA A 840 -7.60 -7.78 -55.17
CA ALA A 840 -7.21 -6.42 -54.87
C ALA A 840 -5.70 -6.30 -54.63
N ALA A 841 -5.10 -7.24 -53.90
CA ALA A 841 -3.66 -7.28 -53.64
C ALA A 841 -2.84 -7.53 -54.90
N LEU A 842 -3.30 -8.38 -55.82
CA LEU A 842 -2.61 -8.66 -57.08
C LEU A 842 -2.79 -7.54 -58.10
N ALA A 843 -3.82 -6.71 -58.01
CA ALA A 843 -4.09 -5.60 -58.89
C ALA A 843 -3.29 -4.32 -58.52
N ASP A 844 -2.72 -4.25 -57.31
CA ASP A 844 -1.94 -3.08 -56.90
C ASP A 844 -0.67 -2.92 -57.72
N GLU A 845 -0.37 -1.68 -58.17
CA GLU A 845 0.75 -1.38 -59.10
C GLU A 845 2.13 -1.76 -58.49
N ASN A 846 2.32 -1.51 -57.19
CA ASN A 846 3.58 -1.85 -56.54
C ASN A 846 3.76 -3.36 -56.40
N VAL A 847 2.68 -4.09 -56.12
CA VAL A 847 2.68 -5.56 -56.07
C VAL A 847 2.93 -6.14 -57.44
N THR A 848 2.28 -5.62 -58.49
CA THR A 848 2.44 -6.02 -59.87
C THR A 848 3.89 -5.81 -60.36
N ALA A 849 4.51 -4.67 -60.02
CA ALA A 849 5.91 -4.41 -60.32
C ALA A 849 6.88 -5.46 -59.71
N HIS A 850 6.52 -6.05 -58.56
CA HIS A 850 7.35 -7.07 -57.90
C HIS A 850 7.00 -8.51 -58.25
N THR A 851 5.85 -8.76 -58.89
CA THR A 851 5.41 -10.07 -59.41
C THR A 851 5.61 -10.24 -60.88
N ASN A 852 5.84 -9.13 -61.63
CA ASN A 852 6.06 -9.12 -63.09
C ASN A 852 7.25 -10.02 -63.48
N GLY A 853 7.06 -10.92 -64.47
CA GLY A 853 8.05 -11.92 -64.87
C GLY A 853 8.22 -13.10 -63.90
N LYS A 854 7.39 -13.23 -62.86
CA LYS A 854 7.41 -14.34 -61.91
C LYS A 854 6.09 -15.11 -61.94
N THR A 855 6.16 -16.39 -61.60
CA THR A 855 4.95 -17.20 -61.42
C THR A 855 4.52 -17.08 -59.95
N VAL A 856 3.30 -16.61 -59.71
CA VAL A 856 2.69 -16.65 -58.37
C VAL A 856 2.40 -18.11 -57.99
N ARG A 857 3.04 -18.60 -56.95
CA ARG A 857 2.92 -19.98 -56.47
C ARG A 857 1.83 -20.16 -55.43
N LYS A 858 1.65 -19.16 -54.60
CA LYS A 858 0.66 -19.20 -53.52
C LYS A 858 0.35 -17.78 -53.04
N VAL A 859 -0.89 -17.50 -52.75
CA VAL A 859 -1.33 -16.32 -52.02
C VAL A 859 -1.86 -16.77 -50.67
N ILE A 860 -1.42 -16.14 -49.62
CA ILE A 860 -1.83 -16.41 -48.23
C ILE A 860 -2.55 -15.18 -47.74
N VAL A 861 -3.85 -15.27 -47.57
CA VAL A 861 -4.69 -14.20 -46.99
C VAL A 861 -4.93 -14.47 -45.53
N VAL A 862 -4.49 -13.56 -44.68
CA VAL A 862 -4.85 -13.49 -43.27
C VAL A 862 -5.93 -12.43 -43.13
N PRO A 863 -7.20 -12.84 -42.89
CA PRO A 863 -8.32 -11.91 -42.87
C PRO A 863 -8.06 -10.74 -41.93
N GLY A 864 -8.40 -9.53 -42.37
CA GLY A 864 -8.25 -8.30 -41.61
C GLY A 864 -6.82 -7.84 -41.33
N LYS A 865 -5.78 -8.57 -41.82
CA LYS A 865 -4.38 -8.25 -41.47
C LYS A 865 -3.44 -8.10 -42.65
N LEU A 866 -3.28 -9.16 -43.45
CA LEU A 866 -2.30 -9.13 -44.53
C LEU A 866 -2.59 -10.11 -45.64
N VAL A 867 -2.06 -9.81 -46.86
CA VAL A 867 -1.96 -10.72 -47.98
C VAL A 867 -0.49 -10.94 -48.27
N ASN A 868 0.01 -12.20 -48.23
CA ASN A 868 1.40 -12.52 -48.58
C ASN A 868 1.41 -13.35 -49.88
N ILE A 869 2.05 -12.80 -50.92
CA ILE A 869 2.17 -13.39 -52.26
C ILE A 869 3.54 -14.04 -52.39
N VAL A 870 3.57 -15.33 -52.65
CA VAL A 870 4.80 -16.09 -52.91
C VAL A 870 4.96 -16.21 -54.42
N ALA A 871 5.99 -15.52 -54.98
CA ALA A 871 6.23 -15.49 -56.40
C ALA A 871 7.72 -15.76 -56.73
N ASN A 872 7.99 -16.68 -57.66
CA ASN A 872 9.34 -17.06 -58.06
C ASN A 872 9.48 -17.04 -59.60
N TYR A 873 10.70 -16.78 -60.06
CA TYR A 873 11.03 -16.92 -61.51
C TYR A 873 10.83 -18.35 -61.98
N VAL A 874 10.31 -18.51 -63.19
CA VAL A 874 10.22 -19.84 -63.83
C VAL A 874 11.66 -20.27 -64.18
N LYS A 875 12.14 -21.35 -63.61
CA LYS A 875 13.37 -22.00 -64.09
C LYS A 875 13.10 -22.52 -65.51
N SER A 876 13.54 -21.84 -66.51
CA SER A 876 13.65 -22.41 -67.88
C SER A 876 14.70 -23.52 -67.85
N THR A 877 14.29 -24.76 -67.98
CA THR A 877 15.17 -25.89 -68.18
C THR A 877 15.57 -25.86 -69.63
N ILE A 878 16.69 -25.16 -70.03
CA ILE A 878 17.32 -25.32 -71.33
C ILE A 878 18.02 -26.66 -71.18
N CYS A 879 17.49 -27.69 -71.90
CA CYS A 879 18.18 -28.96 -72.14
C CYS A 879 19.22 -28.68 -73.25
N VAL A 880 20.48 -28.53 -72.91
CA VAL A 880 21.56 -28.55 -73.91
C VAL A 880 21.91 -30.00 -74.17
N LEU A 881 21.48 -30.53 -75.34
CA LEU A 881 21.92 -31.75 -75.88
C LEU A 881 23.33 -31.47 -76.45
N TYR A 882 24.42 -31.91 -75.82
CA TYR A 882 25.72 -32.11 -76.41
C TYR A 882 25.74 -33.48 -77.05
N HIS A 883 25.76 -33.51 -78.33
CA HIS A 883 26.06 -34.68 -79.16
C HIS A 883 27.59 -34.93 -79.05
N ALA A 884 27.97 -36.16 -78.77
CA ALA A 884 29.30 -36.65 -78.86
C ALA A 884 29.63 -36.87 -80.36
N LEU A 885 30.72 -36.30 -80.78
CA LEU A 885 31.50 -36.80 -81.89
C LEU A 885 32.93 -36.27 -81.74
N GLY A 886 33.87 -37.23 -81.70
CA GLY A 886 35.27 -37.04 -81.77
C GLY A 886 36.06 -37.76 -80.72
#